data_ca055a8363785153d744686e0704600d
#
_entry.id   ca055a8363785153d744686e0704600d
#
_cell.length_a   1.000
_cell.length_b   1.000
_cell.length_c   1.000
_cell.angle_alpha   90.00
_cell.angle_beta   90.00
_cell.angle_gamma   90.00
#
_symmetry.space_group_name_H-M   'P 1'
#
loop_
_entity.id
_entity.type
_entity.pdbx_description
1 polymer ?
#
loop_
_entity_poly.entity_id
_entity_poly.type
_entity_poly.pdbx_seq_one_letter_code
_entity_poly.pdbx_strand_id
1 'polypeptide(L)'
;MEDKNQNIHDVNLASEMKTSFIDYAMSVIVARALPDVRDGLKPVHRRILYGMNELGVTPDKPHKKSARIVGDVMGKYHPHGDSAIYESMVRMAQPFSYRNMLVDGHGNFGSVDGDSAAAMRYTEARMSKLALEMIRDINKNTVDFQGNYDDSEKEPVVLPARFPNLLVNGTTGIAVGMATNIPPHNLREVIAALNLLMDNPDVTTNELMEVLPGPDFPTGGLVMGKSGIRRAYETGKGTITVRAKVEIVQMPNGKERILVTELPYMVNKAKLIERISELHRDKRVEGITDLRDESNREGMRIVIDVRRDVSASVILNNLYKLTALQSSFGINMLAIENGVPKILSLKRILVDYLEFQKEVITRRTEFEKKKAEARAHILEGLRIALDHIDEIIHIIRSSNSDDEAKQTMIERFAFSDRQAQAILDMRLRRLTGLEREKIENEYQDLLALIADLADILAKPERVVEIIRTELGEIGARFGDDRRTELLVGEVLSLEDEDLIEEEEVVITLTNKGYIKRLAKSEFRAQRRGGRGVQGMGVHDEDFVKTLVSCSTHDTLLFFTNQGKVYKAKGYEIPEYGRAAKGIPVINLLGIDSNELIQAIIPVSSQPTAGRYLFFTTKYGVVKRTEVTAFSNIRSNGLIAIGLKEGDELVNIVETNGENTIIIGTHDGYSVRFEESQVRDMGRTAAGVRGIKLREGDYVVGSSVISDNQEVLVITENGYGKRTAASEYPVKGRGGKGIKTANITEKNGPLAGLTTVDGSEDILLITDKGVIIRFNVDSVSQTGRATLGVRLMKMEEDTKVVTMATVEPEEDEDVSEDQANTESSEDPATPEETE
;
A
#
# COMPACT_ATOMS: atom_id res chain seq x y z
N MET A 1 76.72 28.84 3.10
CA MET A 1 75.68 27.95 2.54
C MET A 1 74.39 28.22 3.35
N GLU A 2 73.53 29.07 2.81
CA GLU A 2 72.25 29.39 3.44
C GLU A 2 71.28 28.24 3.25
N ASP A 3 70.86 27.69 4.38
CA ASP A 3 69.73 26.72 4.40
C ASP A 3 68.47 27.39 3.82
N LYS A 4 68.06 26.94 2.65
CA LYS A 4 66.73 27.23 2.14
C LYS A 4 65.78 26.55 3.07
N ASN A 5 65.18 27.31 3.96
CA ASN A 5 64.00 26.90 4.74
C ASN A 5 62.93 26.38 3.76
N GLN A 6 62.87 25.07 3.60
CA GLN A 6 61.67 24.43 3.07
C GLN A 6 60.55 24.66 4.09
N ASN A 7 59.50 25.31 3.69
CA ASN A 7 58.24 25.39 4.43
C ASN A 7 57.63 23.97 4.59
N ILE A 8 58.21 23.20 5.49
CA ILE A 8 57.66 21.92 5.93
C ILE A 8 56.74 22.23 7.09
N HIS A 9 55.45 22.06 6.84
CA HIS A 9 54.43 22.10 7.91
C HIS A 9 54.17 20.69 8.38
N ASP A 10 54.32 20.42 9.68
CA ASP A 10 53.92 19.18 10.29
C ASP A 10 52.38 19.14 10.35
N VAL A 11 51.77 18.26 9.56
CA VAL A 11 50.35 18.05 9.50
C VAL A 11 49.99 16.77 10.23
N ASN A 12 49.10 16.83 11.20
CA ASN A 12 48.54 15.64 11.83
C ASN A 12 47.60 14.94 10.85
N LEU A 13 48.03 13.83 10.31
CA LEU A 13 47.28 13.05 9.31
C LEU A 13 45.82 12.74 9.75
N ALA A 14 45.62 12.39 11.02
CA ALA A 14 44.27 12.07 11.52
C ALA A 14 43.37 13.30 11.55
N SER A 15 43.93 14.50 11.87
CA SER A 15 43.16 15.76 11.85
C SER A 15 42.82 16.18 10.42
N GLU A 16 43.80 16.12 9.51
CA GLU A 16 43.64 16.48 8.10
C GLU A 16 42.59 15.54 7.41
N MET A 17 42.74 14.23 7.61
CA MET A 17 41.76 13.25 7.10
C MET A 17 40.37 13.49 7.63
N LYS A 18 40.22 13.83 8.93
CA LYS A 18 38.92 14.13 9.52
C LYS A 18 38.29 15.38 8.89
N THR A 19 39.05 16.46 8.74
CA THR A 19 38.56 17.71 8.14
C THR A 19 38.18 17.50 6.68
N SER A 20 39.09 16.93 5.88
CA SER A 20 38.83 16.67 4.46
C SER A 20 37.66 15.71 4.24
N PHE A 21 37.48 14.69 5.11
CA PHE A 21 36.35 13.78 5.04
C PHE A 21 35.02 14.48 5.37
N ILE A 22 35.00 15.36 6.37
CA ILE A 22 33.81 16.15 6.73
C ILE A 22 33.43 17.07 5.57
N ASP A 23 34.42 17.79 4.98
CA ASP A 23 34.18 18.71 3.87
C ASP A 23 33.63 17.95 2.63
N TYR A 24 34.23 16.79 2.31
CA TYR A 24 33.75 15.92 1.26
C TYR A 24 32.35 15.42 1.55
N ALA A 25 32.06 14.91 2.76
CA ALA A 25 30.76 14.42 3.16
C ALA A 25 29.69 15.52 3.05
N MET A 26 29.98 16.73 3.56
CA MET A 26 29.08 17.88 3.47
C MET A 26 28.79 18.26 2.02
N SER A 27 29.84 18.30 1.16
CA SER A 27 29.65 18.56 -0.27
C SER A 27 28.75 17.52 -0.94
N VAL A 28 28.94 16.21 -0.67
CA VAL A 28 28.11 15.14 -1.22
C VAL A 28 26.67 15.20 -0.71
N ILE A 29 26.46 15.53 0.56
CA ILE A 29 25.14 15.62 1.17
C ILE A 29 24.36 16.81 0.59
N VAL A 30 24.92 18.02 0.67
CA VAL A 30 24.20 19.26 0.35
C VAL A 30 24.22 19.58 -1.15
N ALA A 31 25.35 19.33 -1.83
CA ALA A 31 25.56 19.78 -3.20
C ALA A 31 25.54 18.66 -4.27
N ARG A 32 25.15 17.42 -3.94
CA ARG A 32 25.18 16.33 -4.92
C ARG A 32 24.02 15.35 -4.84
N ALA A 33 23.85 14.67 -3.68
CA ALA A 33 23.04 13.45 -3.61
C ALA A 33 21.61 13.65 -3.17
N LEU A 34 21.33 14.68 -2.36
CA LEU A 34 20.00 14.90 -1.78
C LEU A 34 19.24 16.02 -2.50
N PRO A 35 17.89 15.90 -2.59
CA PRO A 35 17.03 16.92 -3.14
C PRO A 35 16.77 18.05 -2.13
N ASP A 36 16.52 19.26 -2.62
CA ASP A 36 15.93 20.33 -1.81
C ASP A 36 14.42 20.10 -1.66
N VAL A 37 13.87 20.33 -0.48
CA VAL A 37 12.44 20.08 -0.21
C VAL A 37 11.53 20.99 -1.03
N ARG A 38 11.99 22.20 -1.38
CA ARG A 38 11.25 23.24 -2.09
C ARG A 38 10.96 22.90 -3.54
N ASP A 39 11.97 22.44 -4.30
CA ASP A 39 11.83 22.13 -5.73
C ASP A 39 11.97 20.63 -6.06
N GLY A 40 12.33 19.81 -5.08
CA GLY A 40 12.47 18.35 -5.24
C GLY A 40 13.60 17.92 -6.14
N LEU A 41 14.55 18.80 -6.45
CA LEU A 41 15.64 18.56 -7.39
C LEU A 41 16.99 18.43 -6.68
N LYS A 42 17.82 17.53 -7.21
CA LYS A 42 19.25 17.55 -6.94
C LYS A 42 19.93 18.64 -7.76
N PRO A 43 21.10 19.15 -7.37
CA PRO A 43 21.80 20.20 -8.12
C PRO A 43 21.98 19.90 -9.61
N VAL A 44 22.32 18.67 -9.98
CA VAL A 44 22.49 18.30 -11.39
C VAL A 44 21.20 18.45 -12.20
N HIS A 45 20.05 18.02 -11.66
CA HIS A 45 18.76 18.13 -12.35
C HIS A 45 18.34 19.60 -12.48
N ARG A 46 18.55 20.41 -11.45
CA ARG A 46 18.27 21.84 -11.44
C ARG A 46 19.10 22.58 -12.50
N ARG A 47 20.38 22.28 -12.57
CA ARG A 47 21.30 22.85 -13.55
C ARG A 47 20.97 22.45 -14.98
N ILE A 48 20.51 21.23 -15.22
CA ILE A 48 20.03 20.78 -16.54
C ILE A 48 18.81 21.56 -16.97
N LEU A 49 17.80 21.68 -16.14
CA LEU A 49 16.58 22.42 -16.47
C LEU A 49 16.86 23.91 -16.65
N TYR A 50 17.68 24.51 -15.79
CA TYR A 50 18.08 25.91 -15.91
C TYR A 50 18.92 26.14 -17.20
N GLY A 51 19.89 25.30 -17.49
CA GLY A 51 20.68 25.36 -18.71
C GLY A 51 19.84 25.20 -19.98
N MET A 52 18.83 24.33 -19.98
CA MET A 52 17.88 24.22 -21.08
C MET A 52 17.08 25.52 -21.28
N ASN A 53 16.67 26.17 -20.19
CA ASN A 53 15.98 27.44 -20.25
C ASN A 53 16.85 28.54 -20.87
N GLU A 54 18.10 28.68 -20.40
CA GLU A 54 19.05 29.67 -20.91
C GLU A 54 19.40 29.43 -22.40
N LEU A 55 19.51 28.18 -22.80
CA LEU A 55 19.66 27.81 -24.23
C LEU A 55 18.38 28.00 -25.05
N GLY A 56 17.24 28.34 -24.41
CA GLY A 56 15.95 28.47 -25.03
C GLY A 56 15.43 27.16 -25.65
N VAL A 57 15.71 26.02 -25.02
CA VAL A 57 15.29 24.70 -25.49
C VAL A 57 13.93 24.34 -24.84
N THR A 58 12.94 25.12 -25.18
CA THR A 58 11.57 25.07 -24.65
C THR A 58 10.66 24.15 -25.49
N PRO A 59 9.50 23.70 -24.98
CA PRO A 59 8.60 22.75 -25.67
C PRO A 59 8.03 23.23 -27.00
N ASP A 60 7.97 24.54 -27.21
CA ASP A 60 7.52 25.21 -28.45
C ASP A 60 8.59 25.23 -29.56
N LYS A 61 9.82 24.87 -29.21
CA LYS A 61 10.96 24.88 -30.13
C LYS A 61 11.41 23.47 -30.49
N PRO A 62 12.14 23.32 -31.65
CA PRO A 62 12.70 22.03 -32.01
C PRO A 62 13.64 21.46 -30.94
N HIS A 63 13.70 20.13 -30.85
CA HIS A 63 14.69 19.43 -30.04
C HIS A 63 16.12 19.84 -30.43
N LYS A 64 17.03 19.80 -29.47
CA LYS A 64 18.45 20.02 -29.66
C LYS A 64 19.23 18.74 -29.35
N LYS A 65 20.39 18.56 -30.01
CA LYS A 65 21.27 17.43 -29.67
C LYS A 65 21.60 17.42 -28.18
N SER A 66 21.46 16.27 -27.55
CA SER A 66 21.73 16.10 -26.11
C SER A 66 23.15 16.54 -25.75
N ALA A 67 24.12 16.26 -26.61
CA ALA A 67 25.50 16.68 -26.45
C ALA A 67 25.68 18.20 -26.31
N ARG A 68 24.83 19.02 -26.98
CA ARG A 68 24.88 20.48 -26.84
C ARG A 68 24.40 20.92 -25.46
N ILE A 69 23.31 20.34 -24.97
CA ILE A 69 22.76 20.65 -23.64
C ILE A 69 23.77 20.24 -22.56
N VAL A 70 24.28 19.02 -22.66
CA VAL A 70 25.28 18.49 -21.71
C VAL A 70 26.54 19.34 -21.70
N GLY A 71 27.05 19.74 -22.85
CA GLY A 71 28.26 20.58 -22.97
C GLY A 71 28.08 21.97 -22.35
N ASP A 72 26.93 22.62 -22.57
CA ASP A 72 26.63 23.93 -21.99
C ASP A 72 26.48 23.85 -20.46
N VAL A 73 25.75 22.85 -19.94
CA VAL A 73 25.58 22.61 -18.51
C VAL A 73 26.92 22.30 -17.82
N MET A 74 27.75 21.47 -18.44
CA MET A 74 29.08 21.12 -17.94
C MET A 74 30.02 22.32 -17.87
N GLY A 75 30.01 23.12 -18.93
CA GLY A 75 30.91 24.26 -19.03
C GLY A 75 30.54 25.44 -18.12
N LYS A 76 29.22 25.64 -17.88
CA LYS A 76 28.75 26.81 -17.15
C LYS A 76 28.39 26.52 -15.69
N TYR A 77 27.83 25.34 -15.38
CA TYR A 77 27.20 25.13 -14.08
C TYR A 77 27.67 23.89 -13.32
N HIS A 78 27.96 22.78 -14.02
CA HIS A 78 28.21 21.49 -13.37
C HIS A 78 29.58 20.90 -13.72
N PRO A 79 30.63 21.16 -12.93
CA PRO A 79 32.04 20.81 -13.26
C PRO A 79 32.31 19.32 -12.98
N HIS A 80 31.50 18.40 -13.57
CA HIS A 80 31.64 16.96 -13.45
C HIS A 80 31.57 16.30 -14.84
N GLY A 81 31.79 14.99 -14.88
CA GLY A 81 31.78 14.23 -16.14
C GLY A 81 30.47 14.35 -16.91
N ASP A 82 30.58 14.41 -18.24
CA ASP A 82 29.47 14.50 -19.18
C ASP A 82 28.47 13.35 -19.05
N SER A 83 28.96 12.14 -18.76
CA SER A 83 28.12 10.96 -18.54
C SER A 83 27.14 11.15 -17.38
N ALA A 84 27.56 11.74 -16.26
CA ALA A 84 26.70 11.98 -15.11
C ALA A 84 25.57 12.96 -15.43
N ILE A 85 25.85 14.00 -16.20
CA ILE A 85 24.86 14.99 -16.68
C ILE A 85 23.90 14.33 -17.66
N TYR A 86 24.46 13.59 -18.64
CA TYR A 86 23.65 12.92 -19.67
C TYR A 86 22.71 11.88 -19.07
N GLU A 87 23.21 10.99 -18.19
CA GLU A 87 22.38 9.97 -17.53
C GLU A 87 21.28 10.58 -16.66
N SER A 88 21.57 11.70 -15.99
CA SER A 88 20.55 12.44 -15.22
C SER A 88 19.46 13.01 -16.14
N MET A 89 19.85 13.58 -17.29
CA MET A 89 18.91 14.07 -18.30
C MET A 89 18.08 12.93 -18.91
N VAL A 90 18.73 11.81 -19.25
CA VAL A 90 18.08 10.59 -19.78
C VAL A 90 17.00 10.11 -18.82
N ARG A 91 17.32 10.03 -17.53
CA ARG A 91 16.39 9.56 -16.51
C ARG A 91 15.14 10.45 -16.41
N MET A 92 15.29 11.78 -16.55
CA MET A 92 14.16 12.72 -16.59
C MET A 92 13.26 12.57 -17.83
N ALA A 93 13.74 11.89 -18.88
CA ALA A 93 13.00 11.62 -20.13
C ALA A 93 12.39 10.21 -20.19
N GLN A 94 12.67 9.34 -19.19
CA GLN A 94 12.20 7.95 -19.18
C GLN A 94 10.80 7.83 -18.56
N PRO A 95 9.77 7.35 -19.31
CA PRO A 95 8.41 7.22 -18.78
C PRO A 95 8.25 6.12 -17.73
N PHE A 96 9.23 5.22 -17.60
CA PHE A 96 9.27 4.17 -16.57
C PHE A 96 10.11 4.57 -15.33
N SER A 97 10.80 5.72 -15.37
CA SER A 97 11.59 6.25 -14.26
C SER A 97 10.92 7.43 -13.57
N TYR A 98 10.30 8.33 -14.34
CA TYR A 98 9.60 9.52 -13.84
C TYR A 98 8.09 9.37 -14.00
N ARG A 99 7.35 9.68 -12.95
CA ARG A 99 5.87 9.66 -13.00
C ARG A 99 5.33 10.73 -13.94
N ASN A 100 5.97 11.89 -13.91
CA ASN A 100 5.73 13.00 -14.82
C ASN A 100 7.08 13.50 -15.37
N MET A 101 7.36 13.21 -16.63
CA MET A 101 8.64 13.52 -17.28
C MET A 101 8.91 15.03 -17.31
N LEU A 102 10.15 15.43 -17.03
CA LEU A 102 10.62 16.81 -17.11
C LEU A 102 11.39 17.10 -18.42
N VAL A 103 11.86 16.08 -19.10
CA VAL A 103 12.55 16.17 -20.39
C VAL A 103 11.73 15.42 -21.45
N ASP A 104 11.56 16.06 -22.59
CA ASP A 104 10.98 15.47 -23.80
C ASP A 104 12.14 15.02 -24.70
N GLY A 105 12.35 13.70 -24.76
CA GLY A 105 13.45 13.07 -25.49
C GLY A 105 13.01 12.56 -26.86
N HIS A 106 13.91 12.70 -27.85
CA HIS A 106 13.75 12.13 -29.18
C HIS A 106 14.91 11.21 -29.52
N GLY A 107 14.62 9.95 -29.82
CA GLY A 107 15.60 8.88 -30.03
C GLY A 107 15.51 7.79 -28.96
N ASN A 108 16.57 7.01 -28.80
CA ASN A 108 16.64 5.93 -27.82
C ASN A 108 17.15 6.46 -26.48
N PHE A 109 16.27 6.55 -25.49
CA PHE A 109 16.57 6.93 -24.09
C PHE A 109 16.57 5.72 -23.13
N GLY A 110 16.78 4.50 -23.66
CA GLY A 110 16.77 3.27 -22.88
C GLY A 110 15.39 2.63 -22.80
N SER A 111 15.33 1.46 -22.18
CA SER A 111 14.11 0.67 -22.04
C SER A 111 13.97 0.06 -20.65
N VAL A 112 12.80 -0.49 -20.34
CA VAL A 112 12.53 -1.24 -19.11
C VAL A 112 13.31 -2.56 -19.04
N ASP A 113 13.87 -3.00 -20.17
CA ASP A 113 14.75 -4.18 -20.28
C ASP A 113 16.17 -3.88 -19.79
N GLY A 114 16.45 -2.62 -19.45
CA GLY A 114 17.76 -2.18 -19.00
C GLY A 114 18.72 -1.81 -20.12
N ASP A 115 18.21 -1.64 -21.34
CA ASP A 115 19.01 -1.08 -22.42
C ASP A 115 19.46 0.32 -22.08
N SER A 116 20.70 0.63 -22.36
CA SER A 116 21.25 1.96 -22.18
C SER A 116 20.72 2.93 -23.23
N ALA A 117 20.65 4.21 -22.88
CA ALA A 117 20.39 5.24 -23.88
C ALA A 117 21.49 5.27 -24.97
N ALA A 118 21.12 5.63 -26.18
CA ALA A 118 22.10 5.87 -27.23
C ALA A 118 23.02 7.04 -26.85
N ALA A 119 24.24 7.07 -27.38
CA ALA A 119 25.19 8.13 -27.10
C ALA A 119 24.58 9.53 -27.41
N MET A 120 24.93 10.54 -26.59
CA MET A 120 24.34 11.88 -26.59
C MET A 120 24.45 12.63 -27.93
N ARG A 121 25.32 12.18 -28.83
CA ARG A 121 25.45 12.72 -30.20
C ARG A 121 24.31 12.28 -31.11
N TYR A 122 23.59 11.20 -30.77
CA TYR A 122 22.47 10.66 -31.54
C TYR A 122 21.10 11.13 -31.01
N THR A 123 20.97 11.25 -29.70
CA THR A 123 19.71 11.66 -29.06
C THR A 123 19.52 13.18 -29.12
N GLU A 124 18.26 13.58 -29.05
CA GLU A 124 17.85 14.98 -28.97
C GLU A 124 16.90 15.17 -27.80
N ALA A 125 16.90 16.35 -27.18
CA ALA A 125 16.08 16.63 -26.03
C ALA A 125 15.61 18.08 -26.03
N ARG A 126 14.52 18.33 -25.31
CA ARG A 126 13.99 19.64 -24.92
C ARG A 126 13.24 19.52 -23.58
N MET A 127 12.89 20.65 -23.00
CA MET A 127 12.03 20.64 -21.82
C MET A 127 10.65 20.08 -22.16
N SER A 128 10.05 19.34 -21.23
CA SER A 128 8.64 18.98 -21.31
C SER A 128 7.74 20.20 -21.00
N LYS A 129 6.46 20.13 -21.36
CA LYS A 129 5.51 21.19 -21.03
C LYS A 129 5.36 21.40 -19.51
N LEU A 130 5.45 20.33 -18.73
CA LEU A 130 5.41 20.38 -17.27
C LEU A 130 6.68 21.02 -16.69
N ALA A 131 7.85 20.79 -17.29
CA ALA A 131 9.12 21.38 -16.83
C ALA A 131 9.11 22.92 -16.91
N LEU A 132 8.31 23.52 -17.80
CA LEU A 132 8.13 24.97 -17.81
C LEU A 132 7.52 25.51 -16.50
N GLU A 133 6.65 24.72 -15.86
CA GLU A 133 6.05 25.10 -14.57
C GLU A 133 7.06 25.04 -13.41
N MET A 134 8.19 24.32 -13.59
CA MET A 134 9.31 24.36 -12.64
C MET A 134 10.08 25.66 -12.67
N ILE A 135 10.17 26.31 -13.85
CA ILE A 135 11.06 27.49 -14.11
C ILE A 135 10.24 28.78 -14.27
N ARG A 136 8.94 28.65 -14.46
CA ARG A 136 8.08 29.80 -14.68
C ARG A 136 8.33 30.91 -13.66
N ASP A 137 8.40 32.13 -14.12
CA ASP A 137 8.63 33.34 -13.34
C ASP A 137 10.04 33.44 -12.68
N ILE A 138 11.02 32.63 -13.09
CA ILE A 138 12.40 32.70 -12.55
C ILE A 138 13.04 34.09 -12.72
N ASN A 139 12.66 34.81 -13.78
CA ASN A 139 13.16 36.15 -14.11
C ASN A 139 12.44 37.28 -13.33
N LYS A 140 11.53 36.95 -12.42
CA LYS A 140 10.77 37.89 -11.60
C LYS A 140 11.27 37.95 -10.16
N ASN A 141 12.53 37.68 -9.92
CA ASN A 141 13.16 37.69 -8.58
C ASN A 141 12.49 36.75 -7.57
N THR A 142 11.89 35.66 -8.05
CA THR A 142 11.14 34.69 -7.23
C THR A 142 12.03 33.83 -6.35
N VAL A 143 13.28 33.60 -6.75
CA VAL A 143 14.29 32.78 -6.07
C VAL A 143 15.63 33.48 -6.04
N ASP A 144 16.52 33.04 -5.14
CA ASP A 144 17.87 33.56 -5.01
C ASP A 144 18.80 32.91 -6.02
N PHE A 145 19.83 33.67 -6.42
CA PHE A 145 20.89 33.24 -7.31
C PHE A 145 22.23 33.28 -6.58
N GLN A 146 23.07 32.32 -6.90
CA GLN A 146 24.46 32.24 -6.42
C GLN A 146 25.43 32.20 -7.59
N GLY A 147 26.73 32.44 -7.33
CA GLY A 147 27.78 32.19 -8.33
C GLY A 147 27.87 30.69 -8.64
N ASN A 148 28.27 30.38 -9.87
CA ASN A 148 28.65 29.01 -10.24
C ASN A 148 29.99 28.63 -9.61
N TYR A 149 30.61 27.52 -10.03
CA TYR A 149 31.85 26.98 -9.47
C TYR A 149 33.10 27.91 -9.64
N ASP A 150 33.07 28.85 -10.58
CA ASP A 150 34.18 29.80 -10.88
C ASP A 150 33.74 31.26 -10.85
N ASP A 151 32.54 31.56 -10.35
CA ASP A 151 31.93 32.89 -10.28
C ASP A 151 31.75 33.61 -11.62
N SER A 152 31.87 32.90 -12.75
CA SER A 152 31.71 33.48 -14.11
C SER A 152 30.25 33.63 -14.50
N GLU A 153 29.38 32.79 -13.96
CA GLU A 153 27.92 32.75 -14.24
C GLU A 153 27.12 32.68 -12.96
N LYS A 154 25.83 32.97 -13.05
CA LYS A 154 24.89 32.80 -11.92
C LYS A 154 23.96 31.62 -12.14
N GLU A 155 23.73 30.86 -11.08
CA GLU A 155 22.77 29.75 -11.09
C GLU A 155 21.74 29.94 -9.97
N PRO A 156 20.47 29.48 -10.16
CA PRO A 156 19.47 29.56 -9.10
C PRO A 156 19.77 28.56 -7.96
N VAL A 157 19.58 29.01 -6.74
CA VAL A 157 19.68 28.15 -5.54
C VAL A 157 18.63 27.05 -5.57
N VAL A 158 17.39 27.43 -5.96
CA VAL A 158 16.25 26.53 -6.20
C VAL A 158 15.45 27.04 -7.38
N LEU A 159 14.61 26.20 -8.00
CA LEU A 159 13.64 26.64 -8.99
C LEU A 159 12.34 27.08 -8.33
N PRO A 160 11.53 27.99 -8.94
CA PRO A 160 10.23 28.40 -8.40
C PRO A 160 9.22 27.28 -8.21
N ALA A 161 9.30 26.21 -9.00
CA ALA A 161 8.60 24.92 -8.86
C ALA A 161 7.10 25.06 -8.50
N ARG A 162 6.27 25.48 -9.45
CA ARG A 162 4.83 25.70 -9.25
C ARG A 162 4.01 24.44 -8.94
N PHE A 163 4.61 23.27 -8.89
CA PHE A 163 4.01 22.02 -8.41
C PHE A 163 4.99 21.26 -7.50
N PRO A 164 4.50 20.43 -6.57
CA PRO A 164 5.32 19.77 -5.55
C PRO A 164 6.10 18.57 -6.14
N ASN A 165 7.11 18.86 -6.95
CA ASN A 165 7.88 17.90 -7.71
C ASN A 165 8.53 16.81 -6.83
N LEU A 166 8.93 17.13 -5.59
CA LEU A 166 9.52 16.14 -4.68
C LEU A 166 8.60 14.94 -4.45
N LEU A 167 7.31 15.18 -4.25
CA LEU A 167 6.32 14.13 -4.06
C LEU A 167 5.84 13.54 -5.39
N VAL A 168 5.65 14.37 -6.42
CA VAL A 168 5.10 13.92 -7.71
C VAL A 168 6.05 12.95 -8.40
N ASN A 169 7.32 13.28 -8.51
CA ASN A 169 8.31 12.44 -9.19
C ASN A 169 9.15 11.58 -8.24
N GLY A 170 9.15 11.91 -6.95
CA GLY A 170 10.03 11.24 -6.01
C GLY A 170 11.52 11.46 -6.32
N THR A 171 12.37 10.79 -5.58
CA THR A 171 13.82 10.81 -5.83
C THR A 171 14.51 9.67 -5.08
N THR A 172 15.65 9.23 -5.61
CA THR A 172 16.55 8.29 -4.93
C THR A 172 17.96 8.85 -4.90
N GLY A 173 18.67 8.72 -3.79
CA GLY A 173 20.06 9.23 -3.70
C GLY A 173 20.81 8.60 -2.55
N ILE A 174 22.12 8.37 -2.77
CA ILE A 174 23.02 7.81 -1.76
C ILE A 174 24.07 8.87 -1.45
N ALA A 175 24.07 9.38 -0.22
CA ALA A 175 25.05 10.31 0.30
C ALA A 175 26.00 9.61 1.28
N VAL A 176 26.91 10.35 1.91
CA VAL A 176 27.78 9.81 2.94
C VAL A 176 27.00 9.64 4.24
N GLY A 177 26.87 8.41 4.71
CA GLY A 177 26.19 8.07 5.96
C GLY A 177 24.66 8.17 5.93
N MET A 178 24.03 8.52 4.80
CA MET A 178 22.58 8.63 4.66
C MET A 178 22.14 8.42 3.21
N ALA A 179 20.88 8.05 3.03
CA ALA A 179 20.29 7.86 1.71
C ALA A 179 18.86 8.40 1.70
N THR A 180 18.40 8.86 0.55
CA THR A 180 17.00 9.23 0.32
C THR A 180 16.36 8.26 -0.66
N ASN A 181 15.08 7.93 -0.43
CA ASN A 181 14.28 7.12 -1.34
C ASN A 181 12.82 7.52 -1.17
N ILE A 182 12.41 8.55 -1.90
CA ILE A 182 11.06 9.12 -1.86
C ILE A 182 10.30 8.58 -3.07
N PRO A 183 9.18 7.86 -2.86
CA PRO A 183 8.38 7.33 -3.96
C PRO A 183 7.63 8.44 -4.69
N PRO A 184 7.34 8.25 -5.99
CA PRO A 184 6.48 9.15 -6.74
C PRO A 184 5.00 9.01 -6.34
N HIS A 185 4.22 10.08 -6.57
CA HIS A 185 2.79 10.13 -6.26
C HIS A 185 1.99 10.75 -7.42
N ASN A 186 0.68 10.53 -7.40
CA ASN A 186 -0.22 11.10 -8.39
C ASN A 186 -0.35 12.61 -8.22
N LEU A 187 -0.21 13.37 -9.31
CA LEU A 187 -0.23 14.84 -9.27
C LEU A 187 -1.56 15.39 -8.74
N ARG A 188 -2.70 14.83 -9.16
CA ARG A 188 -4.03 15.28 -8.69
C ARG A 188 -4.22 15.04 -7.20
N GLU A 189 -3.75 13.89 -6.71
CA GLU A 189 -3.86 13.54 -5.29
C GLU A 189 -2.97 14.42 -4.41
N VAL A 190 -1.74 14.73 -4.84
CA VAL A 190 -0.85 15.65 -4.11
C VAL A 190 -1.44 17.07 -4.08
N ILE A 191 -2.03 17.54 -5.18
CA ILE A 191 -2.73 18.84 -5.21
C ILE A 191 -3.96 18.82 -4.29
N ALA A 192 -4.72 17.71 -4.25
CA ALA A 192 -5.84 17.56 -3.31
C ALA A 192 -5.38 17.60 -1.85
N ALA A 193 -4.25 16.97 -1.53
CA ALA A 193 -3.66 17.01 -0.19
C ALA A 193 -3.19 18.43 0.19
N LEU A 194 -2.62 19.20 -0.75
CA LEU A 194 -2.28 20.61 -0.53
C LEU A 194 -3.53 21.47 -0.31
N ASN A 195 -4.61 21.25 -1.07
CA ASN A 195 -5.87 21.95 -0.87
C ASN A 195 -6.44 21.66 0.51
N LEU A 196 -6.45 20.41 0.95
CA LEU A 196 -6.90 20.01 2.28
C LEU A 196 -6.05 20.68 3.38
N LEU A 197 -4.72 20.75 3.20
CA LEU A 197 -3.82 21.46 4.13
C LEU A 197 -4.08 22.97 4.17
N MET A 198 -4.39 23.61 3.03
CA MET A 198 -4.73 25.04 2.98
C MET A 198 -6.06 25.33 3.68
N ASP A 199 -7.03 24.41 3.64
CA ASP A 199 -8.32 24.53 4.32
C ASP A 199 -8.20 24.24 5.83
N ASN A 200 -7.36 23.27 6.21
CA ASN A 200 -7.14 22.87 7.60
C ASN A 200 -5.63 22.67 7.88
N PRO A 201 -4.94 23.64 8.47
CA PRO A 201 -3.51 23.52 8.83
C PRO A 201 -3.23 22.39 9.83
N ASP A 202 -4.23 21.99 10.63
CA ASP A 202 -4.10 20.93 11.65
C ASP A 202 -4.48 19.55 11.13
N VAL A 203 -4.67 19.38 9.83
CA VAL A 203 -5.01 18.12 9.18
C VAL A 203 -4.09 16.97 9.64
N THR A 204 -4.69 15.84 9.98
CA THR A 204 -3.99 14.63 10.40
C THR A 204 -3.46 13.83 9.21
N THR A 205 -2.51 12.92 9.46
CA THR A 205 -2.00 12.01 8.41
C THR A 205 -3.11 11.11 7.86
N ASN A 206 -4.06 10.68 8.69
CA ASN A 206 -5.18 9.85 8.24
C ASN A 206 -6.07 10.60 7.23
N GLU A 207 -6.45 11.83 7.54
CA GLU A 207 -7.24 12.67 6.63
C GLU A 207 -6.47 12.95 5.32
N LEU A 208 -5.15 13.18 5.39
CA LEU A 208 -4.32 13.29 4.18
C LEU A 208 -4.34 12.00 3.35
N MET A 209 -4.37 10.83 3.99
CA MET A 209 -4.41 9.53 3.30
C MET A 209 -5.76 9.23 2.64
N GLU A 210 -6.83 9.93 2.97
CA GLU A 210 -8.11 9.83 2.24
C GLU A 210 -7.99 10.38 0.81
N VAL A 211 -7.20 11.44 0.62
CA VAL A 211 -7.01 12.10 -0.69
C VAL A 211 -5.68 11.73 -1.35
N LEU A 212 -4.68 11.31 -0.58
CA LEU A 212 -3.36 10.84 -1.05
C LEU A 212 -3.07 9.46 -0.43
N PRO A 213 -3.74 8.40 -0.91
CA PRO A 213 -3.76 7.10 -0.24
C PRO A 213 -2.42 6.34 -0.29
N GLY A 214 -1.49 6.74 -1.17
CA GLY A 214 -0.19 6.10 -1.28
C GLY A 214 0.61 6.49 -2.52
N PRO A 215 1.80 5.91 -2.69
CA PRO A 215 2.63 6.09 -3.88
C PRO A 215 1.90 5.71 -5.18
N ASP A 216 2.32 6.34 -6.28
CA ASP A 216 1.83 6.07 -7.62
C ASP A 216 3.02 5.93 -8.58
N PHE A 217 3.43 4.70 -8.81
CA PHE A 217 4.62 4.39 -9.61
C PHE A 217 4.37 4.52 -11.11
N PRO A 218 5.34 4.99 -11.89
CA PRO A 218 5.20 5.12 -13.35
C PRO A 218 4.94 3.78 -14.05
N THR A 219 5.41 2.67 -13.48
CA THR A 219 5.24 1.31 -14.00
C THR A 219 3.96 0.62 -13.52
N GLY A 220 3.10 1.30 -12.74
CA GLY A 220 1.89 0.71 -12.15
C GLY A 220 2.20 -0.28 -11.02
N GLY A 221 1.63 -1.47 -11.11
CA GLY A 221 1.77 -2.53 -10.12
C GLY A 221 0.81 -2.39 -8.95
N LEU A 222 0.92 -3.30 -8.00
CA LEU A 222 0.04 -3.44 -6.84
C LEU A 222 0.83 -3.17 -5.57
N VAL A 223 0.38 -2.24 -4.72
CA VAL A 223 0.96 -2.04 -3.37
C VAL A 223 0.13 -2.80 -2.36
N MET A 224 0.81 -3.61 -1.56
CA MET A 224 0.21 -4.51 -0.59
C MET A 224 0.20 -3.86 0.80
N GLY A 225 -1.00 -3.66 1.36
CA GLY A 225 -1.19 -3.11 2.70
C GLY A 225 -0.96 -1.61 2.83
N LYS A 226 -1.58 -0.97 3.82
CA LYS A 226 -1.50 0.48 4.08
C LYS A 226 -0.55 0.86 5.21
N SER A 227 -0.16 -0.08 6.10
CA SER A 227 0.63 0.22 7.30
C SER A 227 1.99 0.82 7.00
N GLY A 228 2.70 0.24 6.03
CA GLY A 228 4.01 0.75 5.60
C GLY A 228 3.93 2.15 5.02
N ILE A 229 2.86 2.46 4.27
CA ILE A 229 2.58 3.80 3.73
C ILE A 229 2.31 4.78 4.88
N ARG A 230 1.39 4.42 5.78
CA ARG A 230 1.04 5.25 6.94
C ARG A 230 2.26 5.59 7.78
N ARG A 231 3.04 4.59 8.15
CA ARG A 231 4.29 4.78 8.90
C ARG A 231 5.27 5.72 8.18
N ALA A 232 5.42 5.54 6.85
CA ALA A 232 6.26 6.43 6.06
C ALA A 232 5.76 7.87 6.07
N TYR A 233 4.46 8.09 5.95
CA TYR A 233 3.85 9.41 5.95
C TYR A 233 3.92 10.11 7.31
N GLU A 234 3.83 9.35 8.41
CA GLU A 234 3.96 9.87 9.78
C GLU A 234 5.40 10.16 10.16
N THR A 235 6.33 9.22 9.87
CA THR A 235 7.69 9.27 10.41
C THR A 235 8.77 9.62 9.38
N GLY A 236 8.42 9.67 8.09
CA GLY A 236 9.38 9.78 6.99
C GLY A 236 10.08 8.47 6.64
N LYS A 237 9.80 7.34 7.34
CA LYS A 237 10.39 6.03 7.08
C LYS A 237 9.34 4.92 7.09
N GLY A 238 9.41 4.04 6.10
CA GLY A 238 8.51 2.89 6.00
C GLY A 238 8.98 1.91 4.96
N THR A 239 8.34 0.75 4.91
CA THR A 239 8.60 -0.25 3.86
C THR A 239 7.26 -0.71 3.32
N ILE A 240 7.12 -0.71 2.02
CA ILE A 240 5.93 -1.21 1.32
C ILE A 240 6.33 -2.39 0.43
N THR A 241 5.40 -3.32 0.26
CA THR A 241 5.55 -4.43 -0.69
C THR A 241 4.86 -4.06 -1.99
N VAL A 242 5.58 -4.15 -3.10
CA VAL A 242 5.05 -3.88 -4.44
C VAL A 242 5.05 -5.19 -5.23
N ARG A 243 3.91 -5.54 -5.81
CA ARG A 243 3.73 -6.72 -6.67
C ARG A 243 3.50 -6.31 -8.12
N ALA A 244 3.90 -7.17 -9.02
CA ALA A 244 3.51 -7.13 -10.42
C ALA A 244 1.99 -7.31 -10.58
N LYS A 245 1.39 -6.67 -11.57
CA LYS A 245 0.00 -6.95 -11.96
C LYS A 245 -0.02 -8.18 -12.84
N VAL A 246 -0.76 -9.19 -12.38
CA VAL A 246 -0.77 -10.52 -12.99
C VAL A 246 -2.19 -11.01 -13.15
N GLU A 247 -2.48 -11.63 -14.29
CA GLU A 247 -3.74 -12.30 -14.59
C GLU A 247 -3.48 -13.77 -14.91
N ILE A 248 -4.31 -14.67 -14.37
CA ILE A 248 -4.28 -16.10 -14.70
C ILE A 248 -5.43 -16.37 -15.67
N VAL A 249 -5.09 -16.79 -16.87
CA VAL A 249 -6.04 -17.06 -17.96
C VAL A 249 -6.14 -18.56 -18.22
N GLN A 250 -7.38 -19.07 -18.27
CA GLN A 250 -7.68 -20.44 -18.68
C GLN A 250 -7.58 -20.57 -20.21
N MET A 251 -6.82 -21.54 -20.67
CA MET A 251 -6.65 -21.83 -22.10
C MET A 251 -7.63 -22.91 -22.56
N PRO A 252 -8.07 -22.90 -23.84
CA PRO A 252 -9.06 -23.86 -24.37
C PRO A 252 -8.69 -25.35 -24.17
N ASN A 253 -7.40 -25.63 -24.01
CA ASN A 253 -6.88 -27.00 -23.81
C ASN A 253 -6.79 -27.44 -22.34
N GLY A 254 -7.40 -26.68 -21.43
CA GLY A 254 -7.35 -26.94 -19.99
C GLY A 254 -6.00 -26.63 -19.32
N LYS A 255 -5.10 -25.89 -19.97
CA LYS A 255 -3.89 -25.31 -19.41
C LYS A 255 -4.18 -23.94 -18.83
N GLU A 256 -3.37 -23.54 -17.88
CA GLU A 256 -3.38 -22.19 -17.35
C GLU A 256 -2.18 -21.40 -17.89
N ARG A 257 -2.37 -20.09 -17.97
CA ARG A 257 -1.36 -19.11 -18.41
C ARG A 257 -1.31 -17.97 -17.44
N ILE A 258 -0.11 -17.59 -17.02
CA ILE A 258 0.14 -16.41 -16.21
C ILE A 258 0.57 -15.27 -17.15
N LEU A 259 -0.18 -14.17 -17.14
CA LEU A 259 0.11 -12.95 -17.89
C LEU A 259 0.57 -11.87 -16.91
N VAL A 260 1.78 -11.34 -17.09
CA VAL A 260 2.29 -10.21 -16.31
C VAL A 260 2.23 -8.97 -17.18
N THR A 261 1.45 -7.97 -16.77
CA THR A 261 1.20 -6.73 -17.52
C THR A 261 1.88 -5.51 -16.92
N GLU A 262 2.20 -5.51 -15.62
CA GLU A 262 2.90 -4.43 -14.94
C GLU A 262 3.93 -5.02 -13.97
N LEU A 263 5.06 -4.32 -13.81
CA LEU A 263 6.16 -4.73 -12.93
C LEU A 263 6.34 -3.75 -11.77
N PRO A 264 6.87 -4.22 -10.63
CA PRO A 264 7.28 -3.33 -9.56
C PRO A 264 8.27 -2.28 -10.05
N TYR A 265 8.20 -1.08 -9.49
CA TYR A 265 9.05 0.04 -9.85
C TYR A 265 10.54 -0.29 -9.73
N MET A 266 11.34 0.13 -10.71
CA MET A 266 12.79 -0.12 -10.83
C MET A 266 13.20 -1.59 -11.09
N VAL A 267 12.26 -2.47 -11.40
CA VAL A 267 12.58 -3.85 -11.80
C VAL A 267 12.97 -3.90 -13.28
N ASN A 268 14.08 -4.54 -13.57
CA ASN A 268 14.55 -4.82 -14.93
C ASN A 268 13.82 -6.07 -15.48
N LYS A 269 13.06 -5.91 -16.58
CA LYS A 269 12.22 -6.97 -17.16
C LYS A 269 13.06 -8.13 -17.69
N ALA A 270 14.14 -7.86 -18.42
CA ALA A 270 14.99 -8.91 -18.99
C ALA A 270 15.66 -9.77 -17.90
N LYS A 271 16.21 -9.15 -16.86
CA LYS A 271 16.78 -9.86 -15.71
C LYS A 271 15.74 -10.66 -14.94
N LEU A 272 14.51 -10.18 -14.86
CA LEU A 272 13.41 -10.92 -14.23
C LEU A 272 13.09 -12.18 -15.02
N ILE A 273 12.97 -12.09 -16.35
CA ILE A 273 12.71 -13.24 -17.25
C ILE A 273 13.86 -14.25 -17.15
N GLU A 274 15.10 -13.79 -17.18
CA GLU A 274 16.29 -14.63 -16.99
C GLU A 274 16.22 -15.37 -15.64
N ARG A 275 15.88 -14.66 -14.56
CA ARG A 275 15.75 -15.25 -13.22
C ARG A 275 14.66 -16.32 -13.14
N ILE A 276 13.51 -16.11 -13.77
CA ILE A 276 12.43 -17.11 -13.85
C ILE A 276 12.92 -18.36 -14.59
N SER A 277 13.63 -18.18 -15.70
CA SER A 277 14.23 -19.27 -16.49
C SER A 277 15.26 -20.06 -15.68
N GLU A 278 16.14 -19.39 -14.92
CA GLU A 278 17.09 -20.05 -14.01
C GLU A 278 16.38 -20.91 -12.96
N LEU A 279 15.36 -20.38 -12.29
CA LEU A 279 14.60 -21.09 -11.26
C LEU A 279 13.92 -22.35 -11.83
N HIS A 280 13.43 -22.28 -13.06
CA HIS A 280 12.88 -23.44 -13.76
C HIS A 280 13.97 -24.48 -14.08
N ARG A 281 15.11 -24.07 -14.64
CA ARG A 281 16.24 -24.93 -14.96
C ARG A 281 16.81 -25.63 -13.72
N ASP A 282 16.89 -24.89 -12.60
CA ASP A 282 17.39 -25.39 -11.31
C ASP A 282 16.34 -26.21 -10.54
N LYS A 283 15.18 -26.47 -11.14
CA LYS A 283 14.04 -27.22 -10.56
C LYS A 283 13.50 -26.64 -9.24
N ARG A 284 13.70 -25.35 -9.01
CA ARG A 284 13.15 -24.65 -7.84
C ARG A 284 11.71 -24.21 -8.07
N VAL A 285 11.33 -24.00 -9.32
CA VAL A 285 9.95 -23.74 -9.76
C VAL A 285 9.66 -24.70 -10.90
N GLU A 286 8.92 -25.77 -10.61
CA GLU A 286 8.52 -26.77 -11.61
C GLU A 286 7.14 -26.42 -12.19
N GLY A 287 6.85 -26.92 -13.41
CA GLY A 287 5.54 -26.77 -14.04
C GLY A 287 5.43 -25.63 -15.05
N ILE A 288 6.48 -24.85 -15.29
CA ILE A 288 6.55 -23.91 -16.42
C ILE A 288 6.83 -24.70 -17.70
N THR A 289 6.03 -24.47 -18.75
CA THR A 289 6.24 -25.11 -20.06
C THR A 289 6.83 -24.17 -21.08
N ASP A 290 6.56 -22.87 -20.97
CA ASP A 290 7.11 -21.84 -21.87
C ASP A 290 7.15 -20.48 -21.15
N LEU A 291 8.12 -19.65 -21.50
CA LEU A 291 8.34 -18.31 -20.98
C LEU A 291 8.70 -17.37 -22.14
N ARG A 292 7.84 -16.40 -22.41
CA ARG A 292 7.99 -15.49 -23.53
C ARG A 292 7.81 -14.04 -23.12
N ASP A 293 8.54 -13.15 -23.76
CA ASP A 293 8.28 -11.71 -23.75
C ASP A 293 7.49 -11.33 -25.00
N GLU A 294 6.24 -10.96 -24.82
CA GLU A 294 5.34 -10.51 -25.89
C GLU A 294 5.09 -9.00 -25.82
N SER A 295 5.97 -8.25 -25.12
CA SER A 295 5.85 -6.80 -24.99
C SER A 295 5.94 -6.12 -26.35
N ASN A 296 5.03 -5.18 -26.61
CA ASN A 296 4.95 -4.44 -27.86
C ASN A 296 4.58 -2.96 -27.60
N ARG A 297 4.15 -2.23 -28.63
CA ARG A 297 3.75 -0.81 -28.52
C ARG A 297 2.46 -0.60 -27.72
N GLU A 298 1.65 -1.63 -27.53
CA GLU A 298 0.40 -1.60 -26.75
C GLU A 298 0.67 -1.75 -25.25
N GLY A 299 1.84 -2.30 -24.88
CA GLY A 299 2.24 -2.43 -23.49
C GLY A 299 3.19 -3.59 -23.22
N MET A 300 3.56 -3.70 -21.94
CA MET A 300 4.37 -4.79 -21.45
C MET A 300 3.52 -6.06 -21.28
N ARG A 301 4.07 -7.21 -21.70
CA ARG A 301 3.40 -8.50 -21.57
C ARG A 301 4.42 -9.63 -21.47
N ILE A 302 4.58 -10.20 -20.28
CA ILE A 302 5.32 -11.44 -20.05
C ILE A 302 4.32 -12.58 -19.97
N VAL A 303 4.56 -13.64 -20.72
CA VAL A 303 3.69 -14.82 -20.79
C VAL A 303 4.42 -16.04 -20.22
N ILE A 304 3.80 -16.69 -19.24
CA ILE A 304 4.29 -17.91 -18.63
C ILE A 304 3.23 -18.99 -18.82
N ASP A 305 3.50 -19.97 -19.65
CA ASP A 305 2.60 -21.10 -19.88
C ASP A 305 2.85 -22.20 -18.84
N VAL A 306 1.79 -22.68 -18.22
CA VAL A 306 1.84 -23.64 -17.11
C VAL A 306 1.42 -25.02 -17.59
N ARG A 307 2.05 -26.06 -17.02
CA ARG A 307 1.71 -27.47 -17.27
C ARG A 307 0.31 -27.79 -16.70
N ARG A 308 -0.46 -28.66 -17.37
CA ARG A 308 -1.87 -28.94 -17.04
C ARG A 308 -2.09 -29.49 -15.62
N ASP A 309 -1.13 -30.24 -15.09
CA ASP A 309 -1.19 -30.92 -13.78
C ASP A 309 -0.72 -30.04 -12.59
N VAL A 310 -0.39 -28.77 -12.84
CA VAL A 310 0.10 -27.83 -11.83
C VAL A 310 -0.76 -26.59 -11.82
N SER A 311 -1.12 -26.11 -10.65
CA SER A 311 -1.86 -24.86 -10.49
C SER A 311 -0.97 -23.64 -10.76
N ALA A 312 -1.41 -22.73 -11.63
CA ALA A 312 -0.73 -21.48 -11.91
C ALA A 312 -0.60 -20.59 -10.66
N SER A 313 -1.56 -20.66 -9.74
CA SER A 313 -1.50 -19.91 -8.48
C SER A 313 -0.32 -20.31 -7.60
N VAL A 314 -0.01 -21.61 -7.53
CA VAL A 314 1.14 -22.12 -6.77
C VAL A 314 2.46 -21.66 -7.39
N ILE A 315 2.56 -21.74 -8.73
CA ILE A 315 3.74 -21.24 -9.46
C ILE A 315 3.90 -19.75 -9.22
N LEU A 316 2.85 -18.97 -9.36
CA LEU A 316 2.87 -17.53 -9.17
C LEU A 316 3.32 -17.15 -7.75
N ASN A 317 2.85 -17.83 -6.71
CA ASN A 317 3.28 -17.59 -5.34
C ASN A 317 4.77 -17.89 -5.12
N ASN A 318 5.27 -18.97 -5.72
CA ASN A 318 6.69 -19.27 -5.72
C ASN A 318 7.50 -18.19 -6.45
N LEU A 319 7.00 -17.69 -7.57
CA LEU A 319 7.64 -16.60 -8.31
C LEU A 319 7.64 -15.29 -7.51
N TYR A 320 6.57 -14.95 -6.79
CA TYR A 320 6.55 -13.79 -5.86
C TYR A 320 7.60 -13.92 -4.76
N LYS A 321 7.82 -15.11 -4.23
CA LYS A 321 8.80 -15.36 -3.16
C LYS A 321 10.25 -15.37 -3.65
N LEU A 322 10.50 -15.80 -4.88
CA LEU A 322 11.85 -16.11 -5.39
C LEU A 322 12.36 -15.10 -6.43
N THR A 323 11.51 -14.18 -6.89
CA THR A 323 11.83 -13.23 -7.96
C THR A 323 11.37 -11.81 -7.62
N ALA A 324 11.77 -10.85 -8.46
CA ALA A 324 11.35 -9.46 -8.37
C ALA A 324 9.91 -9.18 -8.87
N LEU A 325 9.09 -10.21 -9.15
CA LEU A 325 7.63 -10.04 -9.32
C LEU A 325 6.97 -9.50 -8.05
N GLN A 326 7.57 -9.72 -6.90
CA GLN A 326 7.29 -9.02 -5.66
C GLN A 326 8.59 -8.45 -5.11
N SER A 327 8.60 -7.16 -4.78
CA SER A 327 9.76 -6.49 -4.19
C SER A 327 9.33 -5.59 -3.04
N SER A 328 10.23 -5.35 -2.09
CA SER A 328 10.04 -4.36 -1.04
C SER A 328 10.61 -3.02 -1.48
N PHE A 329 9.85 -1.94 -1.31
CA PHE A 329 10.32 -0.57 -1.51
C PHE A 329 10.48 0.10 -0.14
N GLY A 330 11.73 0.36 0.26
CA GLY A 330 12.04 1.05 1.51
C GLY A 330 11.91 2.55 1.33
N ILE A 331 10.90 3.16 1.93
CA ILE A 331 10.68 4.61 1.90
C ILE A 331 11.59 5.29 2.92
N ASN A 332 12.30 6.34 2.51
CA ASN A 332 13.09 7.22 3.36
C ASN A 332 12.99 8.65 2.82
N MET A 333 12.12 9.45 3.42
CA MET A 333 11.82 10.82 2.98
C MET A 333 12.84 11.82 3.51
N LEU A 334 14.11 11.63 3.13
CA LEU A 334 15.21 12.51 3.48
C LEU A 334 15.40 13.60 2.41
N ALA A 335 15.32 14.86 2.80
CA ALA A 335 15.53 16.01 1.92
C ALA A 335 16.30 17.13 2.64
N ILE A 336 16.79 18.10 1.89
CA ILE A 336 17.42 19.32 2.43
C ILE A 336 16.32 20.33 2.78
N GLU A 337 16.18 20.62 4.07
CA GLU A 337 15.33 21.69 4.61
C GLU A 337 16.22 22.79 5.20
N ASN A 338 16.17 23.99 4.64
CA ASN A 338 17.00 25.12 5.09
C ASN A 338 18.50 24.80 5.19
N GLY A 339 19.05 24.12 4.17
CA GLY A 339 20.46 23.73 4.12
C GLY A 339 20.85 22.53 4.97
N VAL A 340 19.92 21.92 5.71
CA VAL A 340 20.17 20.78 6.61
C VAL A 340 19.43 19.54 6.13
N PRO A 341 20.08 18.36 6.04
CA PRO A 341 19.39 17.11 5.69
C PRO A 341 18.50 16.65 6.85
N LYS A 342 17.21 16.44 6.58
CA LYS A 342 16.23 15.98 7.55
C LYS A 342 15.32 14.90 6.96
N ILE A 343 14.90 13.97 7.80
CA ILE A 343 13.83 13.03 7.48
C ILE A 343 12.52 13.71 7.79
N LEU A 344 11.67 13.87 6.78
CA LEU A 344 10.45 14.66 6.85
C LEU A 344 9.21 13.75 6.76
N SER A 345 8.18 14.07 7.53
CA SER A 345 6.86 13.48 7.35
C SER A 345 6.17 14.04 6.10
N LEU A 346 5.15 13.35 5.59
CA LEU A 346 4.35 13.85 4.45
C LEU A 346 3.81 15.26 4.71
N LYS A 347 3.19 15.46 5.88
CA LYS A 347 2.65 16.78 6.26
C LYS A 347 3.73 17.86 6.25
N ARG A 348 4.94 17.56 6.77
CA ARG A 348 6.04 18.53 6.78
C ARG A 348 6.49 18.93 5.38
N ILE A 349 6.62 17.96 4.47
CA ILE A 349 6.97 18.24 3.06
C ILE A 349 5.92 19.14 2.40
N LEU A 350 4.62 18.87 2.63
CA LEU A 350 3.54 19.70 2.09
C LEU A 350 3.54 21.13 2.67
N VAL A 351 3.81 21.27 3.97
CA VAL A 351 3.93 22.57 4.64
C VAL A 351 5.11 23.36 4.09
N ASP A 352 6.30 22.76 4.01
CA ASP A 352 7.51 23.42 3.50
C ASP A 352 7.34 23.89 2.05
N TYR A 353 6.69 23.06 1.22
CA TYR A 353 6.34 23.42 -0.15
C TYR A 353 5.37 24.60 -0.19
N LEU A 354 4.32 24.58 0.63
CA LEU A 354 3.31 25.65 0.68
C LEU A 354 3.93 26.98 1.16
N GLU A 355 4.78 26.94 2.18
CA GLU A 355 5.51 28.12 2.66
C GLU A 355 6.42 28.68 1.57
N PHE A 356 7.14 27.83 0.88
CA PHE A 356 7.96 28.24 -0.26
C PHE A 356 7.13 28.87 -1.39
N GLN A 357 5.97 28.31 -1.73
CA GLN A 357 5.10 28.90 -2.73
C GLN A 357 4.55 30.28 -2.32
N LYS A 358 4.24 30.48 -1.04
CA LYS A 358 3.87 31.81 -0.53
C LYS A 358 4.99 32.82 -0.74
N GLU A 359 6.25 32.43 -0.48
CA GLU A 359 7.41 33.28 -0.74
C GLU A 359 7.55 33.59 -2.24
N VAL A 360 7.46 32.59 -3.11
CA VAL A 360 7.56 32.77 -4.57
C VAL A 360 6.50 33.72 -5.09
N ILE A 361 5.24 33.56 -4.68
CA ILE A 361 4.14 34.43 -5.09
C ILE A 361 4.32 35.86 -4.56
N THR A 362 4.73 35.99 -3.31
CA THR A 362 4.99 37.34 -2.70
C THR A 362 6.10 38.06 -3.46
N ARG A 363 7.24 37.40 -3.68
CA ARG A 363 8.39 38.00 -4.41
C ARG A 363 8.02 38.33 -5.87
N ARG A 364 7.26 37.45 -6.54
CA ARG A 364 6.72 37.73 -7.88
C ARG A 364 5.84 38.96 -7.89
N THR A 365 4.91 39.05 -6.96
CA THR A 365 3.96 40.17 -6.86
C THR A 365 4.67 41.49 -6.54
N GLU A 366 5.66 41.47 -5.66
CA GLU A 366 6.53 42.65 -5.38
C GLU A 366 7.29 43.09 -6.62
N PHE A 367 7.86 42.13 -7.39
CA PHE A 367 8.57 42.45 -8.62
C PHE A 367 7.62 43.08 -9.66
N GLU A 368 6.44 42.51 -9.86
CA GLU A 368 5.44 43.01 -10.80
C GLU A 368 4.92 44.40 -10.37
N LYS A 369 4.70 44.59 -9.08
CA LYS A 369 4.30 45.86 -8.51
C LYS A 369 5.36 46.93 -8.77
N LYS A 370 6.63 46.69 -8.42
CA LYS A 370 7.74 47.60 -8.68
C LYS A 370 7.89 47.95 -10.15
N LYS A 371 7.70 46.98 -11.04
CA LYS A 371 7.72 47.18 -12.48
C LYS A 371 6.55 48.05 -12.96
N ALA A 372 5.34 47.80 -12.45
CA ALA A 372 4.15 48.56 -12.79
C ALA A 372 4.27 50.00 -12.24
N GLU A 373 4.74 50.17 -11.01
CA GLU A 373 5.00 51.48 -10.40
C GLU A 373 6.05 52.29 -11.20
N ALA A 374 7.14 51.64 -11.62
CA ALA A 374 8.15 52.31 -12.45
C ALA A 374 7.62 52.73 -13.82
N ARG A 375 6.72 51.96 -14.41
CA ARG A 375 6.06 52.29 -15.68
C ARG A 375 5.01 53.39 -15.50
N ALA A 376 4.17 53.30 -14.47
CA ALA A 376 3.19 54.34 -14.13
C ALA A 376 3.86 55.68 -13.87
N HIS A 377 4.98 55.70 -13.15
CA HIS A 377 5.77 56.89 -12.88
C HIS A 377 6.25 57.57 -14.18
N ILE A 378 6.70 56.81 -15.17
CA ILE A 378 7.06 57.35 -16.49
C ILE A 378 5.83 57.89 -17.21
N LEU A 379 4.71 57.19 -17.22
CA LEU A 379 3.47 57.62 -17.88
C LEU A 379 2.89 58.88 -17.23
N GLU A 380 2.99 59.01 -15.91
CA GLU A 380 2.61 60.24 -15.19
C GLU A 380 3.41 61.44 -15.69
N GLY A 381 4.73 61.34 -15.82
CA GLY A 381 5.57 62.37 -16.41
C GLY A 381 5.19 62.69 -17.85
N LEU A 382 4.93 61.69 -18.68
CA LEU A 382 4.49 61.85 -20.06
C LEU A 382 3.12 62.51 -20.16
N ARG A 383 2.19 62.23 -19.24
CA ARG A 383 0.87 62.85 -19.16
C ARG A 383 1.00 64.37 -18.87
N ILE A 384 1.77 64.71 -17.82
CA ILE A 384 2.06 66.11 -17.48
C ILE A 384 2.75 66.81 -18.68
N ALA A 385 3.71 66.15 -19.33
CA ALA A 385 4.40 66.69 -20.49
C ALA A 385 3.47 66.97 -21.67
N LEU A 386 2.47 66.11 -21.90
CA LEU A 386 1.46 66.32 -22.96
C LEU A 386 0.51 67.47 -22.66
N ASP A 387 0.25 67.75 -21.38
CA ASP A 387 -0.57 68.92 -20.98
C ASP A 387 0.19 70.24 -21.14
N HIS A 388 1.53 70.21 -21.12
CA HIS A 388 2.43 71.40 -21.28
C HIS A 388 3.35 71.29 -22.50
N ILE A 389 2.88 70.65 -23.56
CA ILE A 389 3.73 70.22 -24.66
C ILE A 389 4.41 71.39 -25.41
N ASP A 390 3.75 72.55 -25.55
CA ASP A 390 4.32 73.71 -26.20
C ASP A 390 5.52 74.28 -25.43
N GLU A 391 5.41 74.31 -24.06
CA GLU A 391 6.49 74.75 -23.18
C GLU A 391 7.67 73.84 -23.22
N ILE A 392 7.41 72.54 -23.18
CA ILE A 392 8.44 71.51 -23.27
C ILE A 392 9.18 71.52 -24.62
N ILE A 393 8.47 71.67 -25.71
CA ILE A 393 9.08 71.86 -27.03
C ILE A 393 9.95 73.12 -27.07
N HIS A 394 9.51 74.20 -26.42
CA HIS A 394 10.30 75.42 -26.33
C HIS A 394 11.58 75.22 -25.56
N ILE A 395 11.53 74.51 -24.38
CA ILE A 395 12.68 74.20 -23.56
C ILE A 395 13.68 73.34 -24.34
N ILE A 396 13.20 72.26 -25.00
CA ILE A 396 14.07 71.36 -25.80
C ILE A 396 14.78 72.16 -26.96
N ARG A 397 14.06 73.01 -27.62
CA ARG A 397 14.63 73.80 -28.75
C ARG A 397 15.60 74.92 -28.30
N SER A 398 15.41 75.48 -27.10
CA SER A 398 16.25 76.57 -26.56
C SER A 398 17.50 76.07 -25.83
N SER A 399 17.56 74.78 -25.47
CA SER A 399 18.70 74.15 -24.76
C SER A 399 19.79 73.79 -25.79
N ASN A 400 21.10 73.86 -25.34
CA ASN A 400 22.26 73.57 -26.16
C ASN A 400 22.68 72.07 -26.08
N SER A 401 22.15 71.39 -25.10
CA SER A 401 22.38 69.92 -24.86
C SER A 401 21.19 69.22 -24.26
N ASP A 402 21.10 67.87 -24.42
CA ASP A 402 20.08 67.07 -23.81
C ASP A 402 20.09 67.17 -22.28
N ASP A 403 21.27 67.30 -21.64
CA ASP A 403 21.41 67.43 -20.21
C ASP A 403 20.87 68.80 -19.71
N GLU A 404 21.10 69.90 -20.47
CA GLU A 404 20.53 71.20 -20.16
C GLU A 404 19.00 71.20 -20.26
N ALA A 405 18.46 70.60 -21.32
CA ALA A 405 17.00 70.44 -21.52
C ALA A 405 16.40 69.64 -20.39
N LYS A 406 17.06 68.54 -20.00
CA LYS A 406 16.65 67.61 -18.93
C LYS A 406 16.64 68.37 -17.57
N GLN A 407 17.70 69.08 -17.25
CA GLN A 407 17.81 69.83 -15.98
C GLN A 407 16.72 70.92 -15.89
N THR A 408 16.48 71.65 -16.97
CA THR A 408 15.46 72.70 -17.06
C THR A 408 14.06 72.10 -16.86
N MET A 409 13.77 70.98 -17.46
CA MET A 409 12.49 70.28 -17.26
C MET A 409 12.29 69.79 -15.84
N ILE A 410 13.37 69.27 -15.20
CA ILE A 410 13.36 68.84 -13.79
C ILE A 410 13.03 70.03 -12.87
N GLU A 411 13.72 71.14 -13.04
CA GLU A 411 13.53 72.36 -12.25
C GLU A 411 12.13 72.99 -12.44
N ARG A 412 11.60 72.96 -13.68
CA ARG A 412 10.35 73.64 -14.04
C ARG A 412 9.10 72.83 -13.67
N PHE A 413 9.12 71.52 -13.87
CA PHE A 413 7.95 70.63 -13.71
C PHE A 413 8.07 69.63 -12.58
N ALA A 414 9.20 69.68 -11.82
CA ALA A 414 9.50 68.72 -10.76
C ALA A 414 9.54 67.26 -11.26
N PHE A 415 9.92 67.03 -12.51
CA PHE A 415 10.10 65.70 -13.04
C PHE A 415 11.26 64.98 -12.36
N SER A 416 11.16 63.68 -12.24
CA SER A 416 12.33 62.84 -11.91
C SER A 416 13.27 62.73 -13.12
N ASP A 417 14.53 62.37 -12.88
CA ASP A 417 15.52 62.12 -13.93
C ASP A 417 15.01 61.13 -14.98
N ARG A 418 14.32 60.08 -14.57
CA ARG A 418 13.72 59.06 -15.44
C ARG A 418 12.54 59.60 -16.26
N GLN A 419 11.70 60.44 -15.68
CA GLN A 419 10.61 61.07 -16.39
C GLN A 419 11.11 62.06 -17.45
N ALA A 420 12.06 62.91 -17.10
CA ALA A 420 12.67 63.85 -18.02
C ALA A 420 13.37 63.15 -19.20
N GLN A 421 14.11 62.06 -18.93
CA GLN A 421 14.71 61.27 -19.99
C GLN A 421 13.66 60.63 -20.91
N ALA A 422 12.58 60.05 -20.37
CA ALA A 422 11.49 59.48 -21.16
C ALA A 422 10.76 60.50 -22.03
N ILE A 423 10.69 61.78 -21.59
CA ILE A 423 10.13 62.91 -22.34
C ILE A 423 11.05 63.25 -23.52
N LEU A 424 12.37 63.33 -23.31
CA LEU A 424 13.36 63.58 -24.35
C LEU A 424 13.36 62.47 -25.42
N ASP A 425 13.22 61.22 -25.02
CA ASP A 425 13.16 60.06 -25.91
C ASP A 425 11.81 59.89 -26.63
N MET A 426 10.84 60.81 -26.36
CA MET A 426 9.48 60.70 -26.91
C MET A 426 9.47 61.03 -28.40
N ARG A 427 8.93 60.12 -29.23
CA ARG A 427 8.79 60.33 -30.66
C ARG A 427 7.62 61.30 -30.95
N LEU A 428 7.79 62.19 -31.95
CA LEU A 428 6.77 63.15 -32.35
C LEU A 428 5.40 62.58 -32.69
N ARG A 429 5.32 61.31 -33.15
CA ARG A 429 4.03 60.65 -33.40
C ARG A 429 3.18 60.45 -32.15
N ARG A 430 3.79 60.42 -30.98
CA ARG A 430 3.08 60.26 -29.68
C ARG A 430 2.33 61.53 -29.20
N LEU A 431 2.48 62.59 -29.91
CA LEU A 431 1.79 63.85 -29.65
C LEU A 431 0.35 63.93 -30.24
N THR A 432 -0.08 62.87 -30.92
CA THR A 432 -1.45 62.84 -31.52
C THR A 432 -2.49 62.57 -30.43
N GLY A 433 -3.73 63.02 -30.60
CA GLY A 433 -4.82 62.84 -29.68
C GLY A 433 -5.11 61.37 -29.34
N LEU A 434 -5.01 60.45 -30.28
CA LEU A 434 -5.15 59.00 -30.15
C LEU A 434 -4.06 58.38 -29.25
N GLU A 435 -2.83 58.84 -29.31
CA GLU A 435 -1.74 58.36 -28.48
C GLU A 435 -1.84 58.91 -27.07
N ARG A 436 -2.38 60.13 -26.88
CA ARG A 436 -2.70 60.71 -25.55
C ARG A 436 -3.75 59.85 -24.82
N GLU A 437 -4.81 59.43 -25.48
CA GLU A 437 -5.83 58.55 -24.92
C GLU A 437 -5.26 57.18 -24.56
N LYS A 438 -4.34 56.59 -25.36
CA LYS A 438 -3.68 55.34 -25.01
C LYS A 438 -2.78 55.47 -23.78
N ILE A 439 -2.05 56.58 -23.63
CA ILE A 439 -1.22 56.83 -22.45
C ILE A 439 -2.09 56.96 -21.20
N GLU A 440 -3.23 57.64 -21.28
CA GLU A 440 -4.16 57.76 -20.14
C GLU A 440 -4.75 56.38 -19.78
N ASN A 441 -5.23 55.62 -20.76
CA ASN A 441 -5.80 54.30 -20.50
C ASN A 441 -4.74 53.35 -19.91
N GLU A 442 -3.49 53.28 -20.47
CA GLU A 442 -2.39 52.48 -19.91
C GLU A 442 -2.07 52.88 -18.48
N TYR A 443 -2.10 54.19 -18.16
CA TYR A 443 -1.86 54.71 -16.81
C TYR A 443 -2.94 54.27 -15.84
N GLN A 444 -4.23 54.36 -16.20
CA GLN A 444 -5.35 53.92 -15.36
C GLN A 444 -5.34 52.42 -15.13
N ASP A 445 -5.04 51.61 -16.18
CA ASP A 445 -4.89 50.17 -16.09
C ASP A 445 -3.76 49.79 -15.12
N LEU A 446 -2.62 50.48 -15.18
CA LEU A 446 -1.50 50.27 -14.28
C LEU A 446 -1.82 50.67 -12.84
N LEU A 447 -2.57 51.75 -12.62
CA LEU A 447 -3.01 52.11 -11.25
C LEU A 447 -3.92 51.05 -10.66
N ALA A 448 -4.87 50.53 -11.46
CA ALA A 448 -5.72 49.42 -11.03
C ALA A 448 -4.91 48.18 -10.73
N LEU A 449 -3.93 47.83 -11.56
CA LEU A 449 -3.02 46.72 -11.35
C LEU A 449 -2.18 46.89 -10.08
N ILE A 450 -1.60 48.07 -9.86
CA ILE A 450 -0.80 48.37 -8.67
C ILE A 450 -1.65 48.24 -7.39
N ALA A 451 -2.91 48.69 -7.44
CA ALA A 451 -3.83 48.55 -6.31
C ALA A 451 -4.15 47.09 -6.02
N ASP A 452 -4.38 46.28 -7.06
CA ASP A 452 -4.63 44.83 -6.94
C ASP A 452 -3.40 44.08 -6.39
N LEU A 453 -2.21 44.36 -6.93
CA LEU A 453 -0.95 43.77 -6.44
C LEU A 453 -0.63 44.17 -4.99
N ALA A 454 -0.96 45.43 -4.61
CA ALA A 454 -0.81 45.87 -3.23
C ALA A 454 -1.78 45.13 -2.28
N ASP A 455 -3.02 44.92 -2.73
CA ASP A 455 -4.02 44.15 -1.97
C ASP A 455 -3.62 42.68 -1.79
N ILE A 456 -3.03 42.05 -2.82
CA ILE A 456 -2.48 40.69 -2.72
C ILE A 456 -1.36 40.62 -1.65
N LEU A 457 -0.45 41.59 -1.64
CA LEU A 457 0.64 41.66 -0.66
C LEU A 457 0.16 41.94 0.77
N ALA A 458 -0.96 42.65 0.91
CA ALA A 458 -1.55 42.97 2.21
C ALA A 458 -2.38 41.83 2.85
N LYS A 459 -2.86 40.88 2.03
CA LYS A 459 -3.78 39.81 2.44
C LYS A 459 -3.21 38.44 2.17
N PRO A 460 -2.68 37.70 3.18
CA PRO A 460 -2.15 36.34 3.02
C PRO A 460 -3.15 35.38 2.39
N GLU A 461 -4.44 35.54 2.63
CA GLU A 461 -5.51 34.70 2.08
C GLU A 461 -5.55 34.77 0.55
N ARG A 462 -5.27 35.96 -0.04
CA ARG A 462 -5.20 36.12 -1.49
C ARG A 462 -4.01 35.40 -2.10
N VAL A 463 -2.88 35.36 -1.38
CA VAL A 463 -1.70 34.57 -1.80
C VAL A 463 -2.05 33.08 -1.86
N VAL A 464 -2.75 32.57 -0.84
CA VAL A 464 -3.20 31.18 -0.77
C VAL A 464 -4.18 30.88 -1.92
N GLU A 465 -5.11 31.78 -2.23
CA GLU A 465 -6.07 31.62 -3.32
C GLU A 465 -5.38 31.57 -4.71
N ILE A 466 -4.33 32.37 -4.90
CA ILE A 466 -3.51 32.31 -6.11
C ILE A 466 -2.81 30.95 -6.23
N ILE A 467 -2.21 30.45 -5.13
CA ILE A 467 -1.58 29.12 -5.11
C ILE A 467 -2.61 28.06 -5.48
N ARG A 468 -3.80 28.08 -4.89
CA ARG A 468 -4.90 27.14 -5.16
C ARG A 468 -5.29 27.15 -6.64
N THR A 469 -5.46 28.33 -7.20
CA THR A 469 -5.83 28.50 -8.61
C THR A 469 -4.77 27.95 -9.53
N GLU A 470 -3.49 28.29 -9.29
CA GLU A 470 -2.38 27.86 -10.12
C GLU A 470 -2.14 26.33 -10.04
N LEU A 471 -2.27 25.73 -8.84
CA LEU A 471 -2.23 24.28 -8.66
C LEU A 471 -3.41 23.61 -9.37
N GLY A 472 -4.60 24.19 -9.30
CA GLY A 472 -5.79 23.69 -10.01
C GLY A 472 -5.60 23.67 -11.53
N GLU A 473 -5.04 24.72 -12.11
CA GLU A 473 -4.69 24.78 -13.53
C GLU A 473 -3.69 23.69 -13.94
N ILE A 474 -2.65 23.49 -13.12
CA ILE A 474 -1.63 22.47 -13.35
C ILE A 474 -2.26 21.07 -13.24
N GLY A 475 -3.08 20.83 -12.23
CA GLY A 475 -3.80 19.56 -12.05
C GLY A 475 -4.75 19.24 -13.21
N ALA A 476 -5.46 20.26 -13.74
CA ALA A 476 -6.33 20.08 -14.90
C ALA A 476 -5.58 19.80 -16.20
N ARG A 477 -4.40 20.40 -16.40
CA ARG A 477 -3.61 20.27 -17.64
C ARG A 477 -2.73 19.04 -17.69
N PHE A 478 -2.18 18.59 -16.57
CA PHE A 478 -1.13 17.57 -16.50
C PHE A 478 -1.50 16.38 -15.63
N GLY A 479 -2.59 16.46 -14.86
CA GLY A 479 -3.06 15.37 -14.02
C GLY A 479 -3.66 14.24 -14.85
N ASP A 480 -3.28 13.02 -14.52
CA ASP A 480 -3.81 11.76 -15.06
C ASP A 480 -4.33 10.86 -13.95
N ASP A 481 -4.89 9.73 -14.31
CA ASP A 481 -5.41 8.77 -13.34
C ASP A 481 -4.27 7.99 -12.67
N ARG A 482 -4.54 7.47 -11.47
CA ARG A 482 -3.63 6.61 -10.74
C ARG A 482 -3.29 5.35 -11.55
N ARG A 483 -2.01 4.98 -11.57
CA ARG A 483 -1.49 3.78 -12.25
C ARG A 483 -1.34 2.62 -11.28
N THR A 484 -0.83 2.89 -10.07
CA THR A 484 -0.59 1.88 -9.03
C THR A 484 -1.86 1.59 -8.26
N GLU A 485 -2.28 0.35 -8.21
CA GLU A 485 -3.41 -0.12 -7.43
C GLU A 485 -2.99 -0.38 -5.97
N LEU A 486 -3.84 0.02 -5.02
CA LEU A 486 -3.61 -0.18 -3.59
C LEU A 486 -4.54 -1.28 -3.09
N LEU A 487 -3.99 -2.43 -2.75
CA LEU A 487 -4.78 -3.55 -2.21
C LEU A 487 -4.85 -3.46 -0.69
N VAL A 488 -6.07 -3.37 -0.20
CA VAL A 488 -6.38 -3.38 1.23
C VAL A 488 -6.72 -4.82 1.61
N GLY A 489 -5.87 -5.51 2.40
CA GLY A 489 -6.26 -6.76 3.04
C GLY A 489 -5.37 -8.00 2.90
N GLU A 490 -4.30 -8.01 2.10
CA GLU A 490 -3.51 -9.25 1.93
C GLU A 490 -2.18 -9.32 2.71
N VAL A 491 -1.67 -8.23 3.26
CA VAL A 491 -0.50 -8.23 4.17
C VAL A 491 -0.73 -7.17 5.22
N LEU A 492 -1.62 -7.46 6.15
CA LEU A 492 -1.80 -6.62 7.33
C LEU A 492 -0.68 -6.92 8.33
N SER A 493 0.00 -5.89 8.79
CA SER A 493 0.94 -6.00 9.89
C SER A 493 0.21 -5.91 11.23
N LEU A 494 0.84 -6.35 12.30
CA LEU A 494 0.32 -6.21 13.68
C LEU A 494 -0.05 -4.76 14.05
N GLU A 495 0.48 -3.77 13.32
CA GLU A 495 0.22 -2.34 13.54
C GLU A 495 -1.11 -1.87 12.91
N ASP A 496 -1.72 -2.65 12.03
CA ASP A 496 -3.04 -2.36 11.43
C ASP A 496 -4.19 -2.93 12.27
N GLU A 497 -3.90 -3.76 13.27
CA GLU A 497 -4.91 -4.44 14.12
C GLU A 497 -5.82 -3.42 14.83
N ASP A 498 -5.27 -2.28 15.25
CA ASP A 498 -6.03 -1.19 15.91
C ASP A 498 -7.01 -0.46 14.97
N LEU A 499 -6.88 -0.66 13.66
CA LEU A 499 -7.72 -0.04 12.62
C LEU A 499 -8.76 -0.98 12.03
N ILE A 500 -8.73 -2.27 12.43
CA ILE A 500 -9.67 -3.29 11.98
C ILE A 500 -10.74 -3.42 13.04
N GLU A 501 -11.98 -3.31 12.62
CA GLU A 501 -13.13 -3.55 13.48
C GLU A 501 -13.10 -4.99 14.01
N GLU A 502 -13.25 -5.15 15.31
CA GLU A 502 -13.30 -6.46 15.93
C GLU A 502 -14.68 -7.06 15.67
N GLU A 503 -14.73 -8.12 14.88
CA GLU A 503 -15.95 -8.82 14.48
C GLU A 503 -15.87 -10.31 14.79
N GLU A 504 -16.99 -10.89 15.18
CA GLU A 504 -17.14 -12.34 15.28
C GLU A 504 -17.30 -12.94 13.88
N VAL A 505 -16.41 -13.85 13.53
CA VAL A 505 -16.36 -14.48 12.21
C VAL A 505 -16.32 -15.99 12.30
N VAL A 506 -16.77 -16.65 11.23
CA VAL A 506 -16.72 -18.09 11.06
C VAL A 506 -15.73 -18.42 9.95
N ILE A 507 -14.70 -19.16 10.29
CA ILE A 507 -13.68 -19.63 9.36
C ILE A 507 -14.03 -21.05 8.93
N THR A 508 -14.06 -21.29 7.63
CA THR A 508 -14.32 -22.60 7.05
C THR A 508 -13.07 -23.11 6.32
N LEU A 509 -12.70 -24.36 6.55
CA LEU A 509 -11.59 -25.04 5.87
C LEU A 509 -12.11 -26.35 5.24
N THR A 510 -11.82 -26.56 3.96
CA THR A 510 -12.16 -27.83 3.29
C THR A 510 -11.06 -28.88 3.45
N ASN A 511 -11.40 -30.15 3.15
CA ASN A 511 -10.45 -31.25 3.18
C ASN A 511 -9.28 -31.08 2.19
N LYS A 512 -9.53 -30.45 1.03
CA LYS A 512 -8.49 -30.10 0.05
C LYS A 512 -7.74 -28.81 0.37
N GLY A 513 -8.02 -28.17 1.51
CA GLY A 513 -7.28 -27.02 2.03
C GLY A 513 -7.73 -25.65 1.52
N TYR A 514 -9.00 -25.50 1.06
CA TYR A 514 -9.56 -24.17 0.78
C TYR A 514 -10.07 -23.53 2.06
N ILE A 515 -9.73 -22.27 2.28
CA ILE A 515 -10.08 -21.51 3.49
C ILE A 515 -10.75 -20.19 3.11
N LYS A 516 -11.72 -19.79 3.92
CA LYS A 516 -12.36 -18.47 3.86
C LYS A 516 -12.90 -18.04 5.21
N ARG A 517 -13.20 -16.76 5.34
CA ARG A 517 -13.89 -16.13 6.45
C ARG A 517 -15.27 -15.67 6.01
N LEU A 518 -16.25 -15.77 6.91
CA LEU A 518 -17.60 -15.22 6.77
C LEU A 518 -18.02 -14.53 8.06
N ALA A 519 -18.81 -13.47 7.98
CA ALA A 519 -19.44 -12.89 9.16
C ALA A 519 -20.41 -13.90 9.80
N LYS A 520 -20.43 -13.95 11.13
CA LYS A 520 -21.29 -14.87 11.89
C LYS A 520 -22.77 -14.68 11.54
N SER A 521 -23.21 -13.45 11.27
CA SER A 521 -24.58 -13.07 10.87
C SER A 521 -25.06 -13.72 9.56
N GLU A 522 -24.16 -14.22 8.71
CA GLU A 522 -24.55 -14.92 7.48
C GLU A 522 -25.17 -16.30 7.70
N PHE A 523 -24.99 -16.89 8.89
CA PHE A 523 -25.55 -18.20 9.27
C PHE A 523 -26.79 -18.05 10.13
N ARG A 524 -27.99 -17.91 9.52
CA ARG A 524 -29.28 -17.79 10.24
C ARG A 524 -29.68 -19.08 10.94
N ALA A 525 -30.20 -18.96 12.16
CA ALA A 525 -30.71 -20.11 12.92
C ALA A 525 -31.92 -20.79 12.21
N GLN A 526 -31.95 -22.12 12.19
CA GLN A 526 -33.02 -22.93 11.61
C GLN A 526 -33.62 -23.88 12.66
N ARG A 527 -34.86 -24.30 12.48
CA ARG A 527 -35.47 -25.29 13.36
C ARG A 527 -34.90 -26.70 13.09
N ARG A 528 -34.85 -27.53 14.13
CA ARG A 528 -34.44 -28.95 14.04
C ARG A 528 -35.17 -29.68 12.90
N GLY A 529 -34.40 -30.44 12.08
CA GLY A 529 -34.96 -31.19 10.94
C GLY A 529 -35.07 -30.39 9.64
N GLY A 530 -34.51 -29.16 9.57
CA GLY A 530 -34.39 -28.35 8.34
C GLY A 530 -33.49 -29.01 7.29
N ARG A 531 -33.57 -28.53 6.03
CA ARG A 531 -32.73 -29.01 4.92
C ARG A 531 -31.33 -28.44 4.89
N GLY A 532 -31.01 -27.42 5.72
CA GLY A 532 -29.74 -26.71 5.73
C GLY A 532 -29.57 -25.73 4.56
N VAL A 533 -28.51 -24.97 4.59
CA VAL A 533 -28.06 -24.03 3.55
C VAL A 533 -26.65 -24.37 3.11
N GLN A 534 -26.32 -24.10 1.84
CA GLN A 534 -24.99 -24.31 1.33
C GLN A 534 -24.03 -23.26 1.94
N GLY A 535 -23.09 -23.71 2.77
CA GLY A 535 -22.15 -22.84 3.45
C GLY A 535 -20.88 -22.56 2.68
N MET A 536 -20.56 -23.37 1.66
CA MET A 536 -19.37 -23.22 0.83
C MET A 536 -19.54 -23.92 -0.52
N GLY A 537 -19.05 -23.30 -1.61
CA GLY A 537 -18.86 -23.99 -2.89
C GLY A 537 -17.66 -24.93 -2.78
N VAL A 538 -17.85 -26.21 -3.02
CA VAL A 538 -16.79 -27.22 -2.98
C VAL A 538 -16.52 -27.76 -4.39
N HIS A 539 -15.30 -28.25 -4.63
CA HIS A 539 -14.97 -29.00 -5.83
C HIS A 539 -15.54 -30.41 -5.74
N ASP A 540 -15.66 -31.11 -6.87
CA ASP A 540 -15.99 -32.54 -6.87
C ASP A 540 -15.01 -33.28 -5.96
N GLU A 541 -15.56 -34.13 -5.07
CA GLU A 541 -14.83 -34.87 -4.04
C GLU A 541 -14.14 -34.02 -2.94
N ASP A 542 -14.56 -32.77 -2.69
CA ASP A 542 -14.13 -31.97 -1.54
C ASP A 542 -15.28 -31.75 -0.57
N PHE A 543 -14.97 -31.54 0.70
CA PHE A 543 -15.96 -31.24 1.75
C PHE A 543 -15.38 -30.32 2.82
N VAL A 544 -16.24 -29.62 3.54
CA VAL A 544 -15.84 -28.78 4.67
C VAL A 544 -15.39 -29.69 5.82
N LYS A 545 -14.12 -29.56 6.19
CA LYS A 545 -13.48 -30.38 7.24
C LYS A 545 -13.54 -29.72 8.60
N THR A 546 -13.32 -28.41 8.67
CA THR A 546 -13.21 -27.66 9.90
C THR A 546 -14.00 -26.37 9.81
N LEU A 547 -14.67 -26.02 10.90
CA LEU A 547 -15.37 -24.77 11.07
C LEU A 547 -14.98 -24.23 12.45
N VAL A 548 -14.54 -22.96 12.49
CA VAL A 548 -14.04 -22.29 13.71
C VAL A 548 -14.68 -20.92 13.83
N SER A 549 -15.32 -20.64 14.97
CA SER A 549 -15.77 -19.29 15.35
C SER A 549 -14.65 -18.60 16.13
N CYS A 550 -14.35 -17.37 15.75
CA CYS A 550 -13.29 -16.56 16.40
C CYS A 550 -13.50 -15.07 16.13
N SER A 551 -12.79 -14.21 16.88
CA SER A 551 -12.68 -12.78 16.55
C SER A 551 -11.71 -12.58 15.36
N THR A 552 -11.92 -11.53 14.57
CA THR A 552 -10.95 -11.07 13.56
C THR A 552 -9.57 -10.83 14.16
N HIS A 553 -9.47 -10.44 15.43
CA HIS A 553 -8.22 -10.13 16.13
C HIS A 553 -7.53 -11.36 16.75
N ASP A 554 -8.18 -12.51 16.78
CA ASP A 554 -7.59 -13.73 17.35
C ASP A 554 -6.39 -14.22 16.52
N THR A 555 -5.43 -14.78 17.21
CA THR A 555 -4.32 -15.50 16.58
C THR A 555 -4.75 -16.95 16.34
N LEU A 556 -4.72 -17.37 15.11
CA LEU A 556 -5.08 -18.73 14.71
C LEU A 556 -3.83 -19.60 14.57
N LEU A 557 -3.83 -20.72 15.26
CA LEU A 557 -2.81 -21.74 15.16
C LEU A 557 -3.29 -22.86 14.22
N PHE A 558 -2.58 -23.06 13.12
CA PHE A 558 -2.88 -24.09 12.13
C PHE A 558 -1.98 -25.30 12.32
N PHE A 559 -2.57 -26.42 12.70
CA PHE A 559 -1.83 -27.66 12.92
C PHE A 559 -1.98 -28.60 11.73
N THR A 560 -0.85 -29.14 11.26
CA THR A 560 -0.82 -30.02 10.08
C THR A 560 -0.82 -31.51 10.48
N ASN A 561 -1.14 -32.37 9.51
CA ASN A 561 -1.06 -33.81 9.60
C ASN A 561 0.36 -34.31 9.93
N GLN A 562 1.39 -33.53 9.63
CA GLN A 562 2.80 -33.84 9.95
C GLN A 562 3.21 -33.35 11.35
N GLY A 563 2.27 -32.82 12.15
CA GLY A 563 2.55 -32.35 13.52
C GLY A 563 3.29 -31.02 13.58
N LYS A 564 3.27 -30.20 12.51
CA LYS A 564 3.75 -28.82 12.52
C LYS A 564 2.62 -27.86 12.85
N VAL A 565 2.97 -26.66 13.30
CA VAL A 565 2.05 -25.55 13.55
C VAL A 565 2.52 -24.28 12.83
N TYR A 566 1.57 -23.57 12.24
CA TYR A 566 1.71 -22.26 11.61
C TYR A 566 0.78 -21.27 12.32
N LYS A 567 0.98 -19.97 12.13
CA LYS A 567 0.11 -18.93 12.69
C LYS A 567 -0.32 -17.91 11.63
N ALA A 568 -1.54 -17.41 11.76
CA ALA A 568 -2.08 -16.24 11.07
C ALA A 568 -3.10 -15.54 11.98
N LYS A 569 -3.43 -14.28 11.68
CA LYS A 569 -4.51 -13.55 12.34
C LYS A 569 -5.86 -13.85 11.66
N GLY A 570 -6.97 -13.74 12.40
CA GLY A 570 -8.31 -13.95 11.87
C GLY A 570 -8.61 -13.03 10.69
N TYR A 571 -8.20 -11.77 10.75
CA TYR A 571 -8.37 -10.78 9.70
C TYR A 571 -7.50 -11.02 8.45
N GLU A 572 -6.42 -11.81 8.54
CA GLU A 572 -5.59 -12.19 7.38
C GLU A 572 -6.29 -13.18 6.46
N ILE A 573 -7.33 -13.87 6.95
CA ILE A 573 -8.14 -14.77 6.14
C ILE A 573 -9.13 -13.94 5.33
N PRO A 574 -9.12 -14.06 3.97
CA PRO A 574 -10.01 -13.25 3.14
C PRO A 574 -11.49 -13.57 3.37
N GLU A 575 -12.31 -12.52 3.33
CA GLU A 575 -13.76 -12.62 3.39
C GLU A 575 -14.33 -12.97 2.02
N TYR A 576 -15.23 -13.96 1.99
CA TYR A 576 -15.91 -14.40 0.78
C TYR A 576 -17.37 -14.72 1.08
N GLY A 577 -18.26 -14.48 0.11
CA GLY A 577 -19.66 -14.88 0.24
C GLY A 577 -19.85 -16.40 0.40
N ARG A 578 -21.02 -16.82 0.89
CA ARG A 578 -21.33 -18.22 1.23
C ARG A 578 -21.05 -19.22 0.10
N ALA A 579 -21.42 -18.90 -1.13
CA ALA A 579 -21.26 -19.79 -2.28
C ALA A 579 -19.84 -19.86 -2.84
N ALA A 580 -18.92 -18.98 -2.41
CA ALA A 580 -17.54 -18.93 -2.88
C ALA A 580 -16.70 -20.06 -2.27
N LYS A 581 -15.68 -20.50 -3.00
CA LYS A 581 -14.77 -21.59 -2.60
C LYS A 581 -13.65 -21.13 -1.65
N GLY A 582 -13.42 -19.82 -1.49
CA GLY A 582 -12.28 -19.30 -0.76
C GLY A 582 -10.96 -19.47 -1.51
N ILE A 583 -9.84 -19.36 -0.77
CA ILE A 583 -8.48 -19.51 -1.30
C ILE A 583 -7.79 -20.77 -0.75
N PRO A 584 -6.84 -21.35 -1.47
CA PRO A 584 -5.99 -22.42 -0.91
C PRO A 584 -5.19 -21.91 0.29
N VAL A 585 -5.20 -22.64 1.39
CA VAL A 585 -4.48 -22.26 2.63
C VAL A 585 -2.97 -22.15 2.42
N ILE A 586 -2.42 -22.83 1.44
CA ILE A 586 -1.02 -22.72 1.02
C ILE A 586 -0.68 -21.29 0.54
N ASN A 587 -1.67 -20.53 0.06
CA ASN A 587 -1.49 -19.15 -0.34
C ASN A 587 -1.39 -18.18 0.87
N LEU A 588 -1.92 -18.61 2.01
CA LEU A 588 -1.90 -17.86 3.26
C LEU A 588 -0.69 -18.23 4.12
N LEU A 589 -0.40 -19.54 4.21
CA LEU A 589 0.63 -20.11 5.06
C LEU A 589 1.75 -20.72 4.22
N GLY A 590 2.99 -20.61 4.68
CA GLY A 590 4.15 -21.23 4.01
C GLY A 590 4.25 -22.74 4.24
N ILE A 591 3.13 -23.49 4.01
CA ILE A 591 3.07 -24.95 4.16
C ILE A 591 3.62 -25.68 2.94
N ASP A 592 4.17 -26.86 3.15
CA ASP A 592 4.65 -27.73 2.07
C ASP A 592 3.46 -28.41 1.35
N SER A 593 3.63 -28.76 0.07
CA SER A 593 2.57 -29.35 -0.77
C SER A 593 1.97 -30.65 -0.23
N ASN A 594 2.68 -31.36 0.64
CA ASN A 594 2.25 -32.62 1.24
C ASN A 594 1.65 -32.46 2.64
N GLU A 595 1.52 -31.23 3.12
CA GLU A 595 0.94 -30.92 4.43
C GLU A 595 -0.54 -30.58 4.29
N LEU A 596 -1.38 -31.20 5.13
CA LEU A 596 -2.81 -30.90 5.24
C LEU A 596 -3.11 -30.33 6.62
N ILE A 597 -3.91 -29.28 6.68
CA ILE A 597 -4.35 -28.72 7.96
C ILE A 597 -5.34 -29.69 8.61
N GLN A 598 -5.08 -30.05 9.86
CA GLN A 598 -5.91 -30.96 10.66
C GLN A 598 -6.77 -30.24 11.68
N ALA A 599 -6.24 -29.17 12.27
CA ALA A 599 -6.95 -28.37 13.26
C ALA A 599 -6.57 -26.91 13.16
N ILE A 600 -7.52 -26.04 13.46
CA ILE A 600 -7.34 -24.59 13.61
C ILE A 600 -7.79 -24.23 15.02
N ILE A 601 -6.91 -23.60 15.80
CA ILE A 601 -7.19 -23.21 17.19
C ILE A 601 -7.06 -21.70 17.29
N PRO A 602 -8.15 -20.99 17.63
CA PRO A 602 -8.05 -19.58 17.97
C PRO A 602 -7.41 -19.45 19.37
N VAL A 603 -6.43 -18.58 19.47
CA VAL A 603 -5.77 -18.23 20.73
C VAL A 603 -5.85 -16.72 20.89
N SER A 604 -6.34 -16.24 22.04
CA SER A 604 -6.38 -14.82 22.34
C SER A 604 -4.99 -14.16 22.24
N SER A 605 -4.94 -12.90 21.88
CA SER A 605 -3.73 -12.16 21.52
C SER A 605 -2.63 -12.09 22.60
N GLN A 606 -2.95 -12.44 23.87
CA GLN A 606 -1.98 -12.51 24.98
C GLN A 606 -1.96 -13.91 25.60
N PRO A 607 -0.98 -14.75 25.26
CA PRO A 607 -0.83 -16.05 25.91
C PRO A 607 -0.46 -15.86 27.39
N THR A 608 -1.38 -16.22 28.30
CA THR A 608 -1.17 -16.21 29.76
C THR A 608 -0.45 -17.48 30.19
N ALA A 609 0.55 -17.34 31.02
CA ALA A 609 1.20 -18.49 31.67
C ALA A 609 0.18 -19.36 32.43
N GLY A 610 0.33 -20.70 32.38
CA GLY A 610 -0.60 -21.64 33.03
C GLY A 610 -1.73 -22.10 32.12
N ARG A 611 -1.72 -21.75 30.85
CA ARG A 611 -2.61 -22.33 29.82
C ARG A 611 -1.85 -23.35 28.97
N TYR A 612 -2.55 -24.41 28.59
CA TYR A 612 -1.97 -25.53 27.85
C TYR A 612 -2.79 -25.83 26.58
N LEU A 613 -2.13 -26.35 25.58
CA LEU A 613 -2.77 -27.06 24.47
C LEU A 613 -2.74 -28.56 24.76
N PHE A 614 -3.93 -29.15 24.79
CA PHE A 614 -4.11 -30.58 24.99
C PHE A 614 -4.40 -31.25 23.64
N PHE A 615 -3.46 -32.04 23.17
CA PHE A 615 -3.49 -32.74 21.89
C PHE A 615 -4.09 -34.12 22.03
N THR A 616 -4.94 -34.54 21.10
CA THR A 616 -5.51 -35.87 21.03
C THR A 616 -5.34 -36.43 19.61
N THR A 617 -4.73 -37.62 19.50
CA THR A 617 -4.51 -38.26 18.19
C THR A 617 -5.53 -39.36 17.89
N LYS A 618 -5.64 -39.78 16.64
CA LYS A 618 -6.55 -40.81 16.14
C LYS A 618 -6.37 -42.13 16.86
N TYR A 619 -5.15 -42.49 17.21
CA TYR A 619 -4.85 -43.73 17.92
C TYR A 619 -4.91 -43.59 19.45
N GLY A 620 -5.53 -42.48 19.94
CA GLY A 620 -5.81 -42.30 21.36
C GLY A 620 -4.59 -41.91 22.18
N VAL A 621 -3.56 -41.35 21.56
CA VAL A 621 -2.43 -40.75 22.27
C VAL A 621 -2.80 -39.30 22.62
N VAL A 622 -2.41 -38.86 23.82
CA VAL A 622 -2.64 -37.50 24.31
C VAL A 622 -1.34 -36.87 24.78
N LYS A 623 -1.30 -35.55 24.68
CA LYS A 623 -0.15 -34.74 25.05
C LYS A 623 -0.63 -33.38 25.58
N ARG A 624 0.05 -32.83 26.57
CA ARG A 624 -0.15 -31.47 27.07
C ARG A 624 1.11 -30.63 26.88
N THR A 625 0.99 -29.43 26.34
CA THR A 625 2.11 -28.49 26.14
C THR A 625 1.65 -27.08 26.45
N GLU A 626 2.45 -26.31 27.16
CA GLU A 626 2.13 -24.92 27.51
C GLU A 626 2.01 -24.03 26.27
N VAL A 627 0.99 -23.15 26.23
CA VAL A 627 0.71 -22.23 25.08
C VAL A 627 1.90 -21.32 24.79
N THR A 628 2.63 -20.87 25.80
CA THR A 628 3.84 -20.05 25.68
C THR A 628 4.94 -20.69 24.82
N ALA A 629 4.98 -22.03 24.72
CA ALA A 629 5.89 -22.73 23.82
C ALA A 629 5.64 -22.43 22.31
N PHE A 630 4.48 -21.87 21.96
CA PHE A 630 4.06 -21.54 20.60
C PHE A 630 4.07 -20.03 20.29
N SER A 631 4.60 -19.19 21.18
CA SER A 631 4.64 -17.72 21.00
C SER A 631 5.45 -17.30 19.74
N ASN A 632 6.56 -17.96 19.47
CA ASN A 632 7.47 -17.65 18.38
C ASN A 632 7.42 -18.71 17.26
N ILE A 633 6.43 -18.61 16.38
CA ILE A 633 6.28 -19.47 15.21
C ILE A 633 6.85 -18.72 13.99
N ARG A 634 7.82 -19.33 13.31
CA ARG A 634 8.40 -18.80 12.08
C ARG A 634 7.49 -19.11 10.88
N SER A 635 7.67 -18.39 9.78
CA SER A 635 6.90 -18.61 8.54
C SER A 635 7.00 -20.02 7.96
N ASN A 636 8.09 -20.74 8.23
CA ASN A 636 8.28 -22.15 7.81
C ASN A 636 7.69 -23.17 8.80
N GLY A 637 6.89 -22.72 9.76
CA GLY A 637 6.26 -23.56 10.76
C GLY A 637 7.19 -24.03 11.89
N LEU A 638 6.59 -24.70 12.86
CA LEU A 638 7.25 -25.23 14.05
C LEU A 638 6.70 -26.62 14.38
N ILE A 639 7.55 -27.55 14.81
CA ILE A 639 7.08 -28.88 15.24
C ILE A 639 6.28 -28.75 16.53
N ALA A 640 5.03 -29.20 16.52
CA ALA A 640 4.09 -29.16 17.67
C ALA A 640 3.96 -30.51 18.40
N ILE A 641 4.02 -31.63 17.69
CA ILE A 641 3.93 -33.00 18.25
C ILE A 641 4.70 -33.96 17.35
N GLY A 642 5.36 -34.93 17.99
CA GLY A 642 5.97 -36.09 17.30
C GLY A 642 4.94 -37.20 17.07
N LEU A 643 4.37 -37.28 15.88
CA LEU A 643 3.40 -38.32 15.52
C LEU A 643 4.11 -39.66 15.23
N LYS A 644 3.45 -40.76 15.57
CA LYS A 644 3.84 -42.10 15.14
C LYS A 644 3.40 -42.37 13.71
N GLU A 645 4.05 -43.31 13.06
CA GLU A 645 3.67 -43.69 11.69
C GLU A 645 2.21 -44.15 11.60
N GLY A 646 1.44 -43.54 10.70
CA GLY A 646 0.02 -43.79 10.49
C GLY A 646 -0.93 -43.12 11.50
N ASP A 647 -0.42 -42.43 12.52
CA ASP A 647 -1.25 -41.66 13.46
C ASP A 647 -1.47 -40.25 12.96
N GLU A 648 -2.61 -39.67 13.27
CA GLU A 648 -3.04 -38.35 12.83
C GLU A 648 -3.53 -37.53 14.05
N LEU A 649 -3.36 -36.24 14.01
CA LEU A 649 -3.92 -35.32 14.97
C LEU A 649 -5.43 -35.19 14.73
N VAL A 650 -6.26 -35.41 15.74
CA VAL A 650 -7.74 -35.33 15.61
C VAL A 650 -8.25 -34.02 16.20
N ASN A 651 -7.83 -33.69 17.40
CA ASN A 651 -8.33 -32.50 18.09
C ASN A 651 -7.29 -31.88 19.02
N ILE A 652 -7.44 -30.59 19.25
CA ILE A 652 -6.65 -29.82 20.18
C ILE A 652 -7.61 -28.95 20.95
N VAL A 653 -7.49 -28.93 22.27
CA VAL A 653 -8.28 -28.04 23.13
C VAL A 653 -7.36 -27.24 24.05
N GLU A 654 -7.74 -26.03 24.33
CA GLU A 654 -7.04 -25.19 25.32
C GLU A 654 -7.50 -25.58 26.74
N THR A 655 -6.56 -25.69 27.69
CA THR A 655 -6.81 -26.11 29.04
C THR A 655 -6.04 -25.27 30.05
N ASN A 656 -6.42 -25.34 31.32
CA ASN A 656 -5.81 -24.56 32.41
C ASN A 656 -4.91 -25.38 33.37
N GLY A 657 -4.67 -26.65 33.07
CA GLY A 657 -3.86 -27.53 33.89
C GLY A 657 -4.66 -28.35 34.92
N GLU A 658 -5.90 -27.99 35.21
CA GLU A 658 -6.78 -28.64 36.23
C GLU A 658 -8.09 -29.16 35.62
N ASN A 659 -8.25 -29.12 34.32
CA ASN A 659 -9.45 -29.52 33.64
C ASN A 659 -9.65 -31.02 33.61
N THR A 660 -10.90 -31.47 33.46
CA THR A 660 -11.25 -32.85 33.16
C THR A 660 -11.49 -32.99 31.64
N ILE A 661 -10.87 -34.01 31.05
CA ILE A 661 -10.95 -34.26 29.61
C ILE A 661 -11.86 -35.45 29.31
N ILE A 662 -12.73 -35.35 28.33
CA ILE A 662 -13.48 -36.47 27.76
C ILE A 662 -13.00 -36.73 26.33
N ILE A 663 -12.82 -38.01 26.00
CA ILE A 663 -12.43 -38.47 24.65
C ILE A 663 -13.51 -39.44 24.16
N GLY A 664 -14.00 -39.27 22.94
CA GLY A 664 -14.98 -40.12 22.29
C GLY A 664 -14.39 -40.90 21.13
N THR A 665 -14.88 -42.11 20.91
CA THR A 665 -14.45 -42.98 19.79
C THR A 665 -15.56 -43.22 18.78
N HIS A 666 -15.19 -43.55 17.56
CA HIS A 666 -16.09 -43.84 16.43
C HIS A 666 -17.11 -44.96 16.75
N ASP A 667 -16.73 -45.98 17.50
CA ASP A 667 -17.61 -47.07 17.87
C ASP A 667 -18.52 -46.75 19.09
N GLY A 668 -18.56 -45.47 19.52
CA GLY A 668 -19.50 -45.01 20.55
C GLY A 668 -19.04 -45.27 21.99
N TYR A 669 -17.74 -45.24 22.24
CA TYR A 669 -17.19 -45.32 23.60
C TYR A 669 -16.52 -44.00 23.98
N SER A 670 -16.42 -43.75 25.29
CA SER A 670 -15.73 -42.56 25.81
C SER A 670 -14.96 -42.85 27.10
N VAL A 671 -13.93 -42.04 27.38
CA VAL A 671 -13.20 -42.03 28.62
C VAL A 671 -13.14 -40.60 29.15
N ARG A 672 -13.39 -40.42 30.47
CA ARG A 672 -13.23 -39.15 31.19
C ARG A 672 -12.13 -39.27 32.23
N PHE A 673 -11.17 -38.34 32.23
CA PHE A 673 -10.05 -38.31 33.18
C PHE A 673 -9.56 -36.90 33.45
N GLU A 674 -8.85 -36.69 34.54
CA GLU A 674 -8.21 -35.41 34.89
C GLU A 674 -6.96 -35.18 34.02
N GLU A 675 -6.80 -34.01 33.45
CA GLU A 675 -5.65 -33.66 32.61
C GLU A 675 -4.32 -33.67 33.39
N SER A 676 -4.35 -33.48 34.71
CA SER A 676 -3.21 -33.62 35.63
C SER A 676 -2.50 -34.97 35.51
N GLN A 677 -3.22 -36.02 35.05
CA GLN A 677 -2.65 -37.34 34.75
C GLN A 677 -1.74 -37.36 33.53
N VAL A 678 -1.79 -36.27 32.72
CA VAL A 678 -0.90 -36.07 31.57
C VAL A 678 0.13 -35.03 31.94
N ARG A 679 1.37 -35.45 32.15
CA ARG A 679 2.47 -34.51 32.45
C ARG A 679 2.65 -33.48 31.35
N ASP A 680 3.14 -32.32 31.70
CA ASP A 680 3.59 -31.33 30.73
C ASP A 680 4.77 -31.87 29.93
N MET A 681 4.73 -31.66 28.61
CA MET A 681 5.69 -32.18 27.62
C MET A 681 6.11 -31.14 26.62
N GLY A 682 7.40 -31.15 26.26
CA GLY A 682 7.93 -30.29 25.24
C GLY A 682 7.31 -30.58 23.85
N ARG A 683 7.40 -29.62 22.94
CA ARG A 683 6.76 -29.62 21.61
C ARG A 683 6.99 -30.89 20.79
N THR A 684 8.19 -31.44 20.77
CA THR A 684 8.58 -32.61 19.94
C THR A 684 8.20 -33.96 20.53
N ALA A 685 7.65 -34.00 21.73
CA ALA A 685 7.24 -35.26 22.39
C ALA A 685 6.05 -35.91 21.70
N ALA A 686 6.00 -37.23 21.66
CA ALA A 686 4.94 -38.03 21.03
C ALA A 686 3.67 -38.18 21.91
N GLY A 687 3.76 -37.91 23.22
CA GLY A 687 2.62 -38.04 24.14
C GLY A 687 2.51 -39.39 24.84
N VAL A 688 1.40 -39.60 25.52
CA VAL A 688 1.08 -40.79 26.34
C VAL A 688 -0.31 -41.33 25.97
N ARG A 689 -0.61 -42.60 26.30
CA ARG A 689 -1.92 -43.20 25.99
C ARG A 689 -3.05 -42.55 26.81
N GLY A 690 -4.04 -41.97 26.13
CA GLY A 690 -5.26 -41.39 26.68
C GLY A 690 -6.38 -42.42 26.83
N ILE A 691 -6.65 -43.19 25.79
CA ILE A 691 -7.63 -44.28 25.72
C ILE A 691 -7.03 -45.55 25.15
N LYS A 692 -7.50 -46.72 25.55
CA LYS A 692 -7.17 -47.99 24.93
C LYS A 692 -8.28 -48.36 23.94
N LEU A 693 -8.02 -48.14 22.65
CA LEU A 693 -8.95 -48.43 21.56
C LEU A 693 -9.19 -49.95 21.39
N ARG A 694 -10.37 -50.29 20.85
CA ARG A 694 -10.71 -51.60 20.34
C ARG A 694 -10.12 -51.78 18.94
N GLU A 695 -10.19 -53.00 18.44
CA GLU A 695 -9.70 -53.31 17.08
C GLU A 695 -10.58 -52.57 16.05
N GLY A 696 -9.96 -51.80 15.17
CA GLY A 696 -10.62 -51.00 14.14
C GLY A 696 -11.23 -49.69 14.64
N ASP A 697 -11.30 -49.42 15.95
CA ASP A 697 -11.85 -48.19 16.52
C ASP A 697 -10.81 -47.04 16.52
N TYR A 698 -11.28 -45.79 16.44
CA TYR A 698 -10.45 -44.62 16.50
C TYR A 698 -11.14 -43.44 17.21
N VAL A 699 -10.38 -42.45 17.62
CA VAL A 699 -10.89 -41.25 18.30
C VAL A 699 -11.52 -40.32 17.27
N VAL A 700 -12.74 -39.81 17.58
CA VAL A 700 -13.47 -38.83 16.75
C VAL A 700 -13.52 -37.42 17.36
N GLY A 701 -13.22 -37.28 18.65
CA GLY A 701 -13.20 -35.97 19.30
C GLY A 701 -12.78 -36.04 20.76
N SER A 702 -12.38 -34.91 21.29
CA SER A 702 -12.10 -34.69 22.70
C SER A 702 -12.54 -33.28 23.11
N SER A 703 -12.93 -33.12 24.38
CA SER A 703 -13.34 -31.81 24.90
C SER A 703 -13.00 -31.69 26.38
N VAL A 704 -12.93 -30.46 26.87
CA VAL A 704 -12.92 -30.15 28.32
C VAL A 704 -14.33 -30.35 28.83
N ILE A 705 -14.51 -30.98 29.96
CA ILE A 705 -15.82 -31.24 30.56
C ILE A 705 -15.87 -30.81 32.03
N SER A 706 -16.90 -30.05 32.39
CA SER A 706 -17.25 -29.64 33.74
C SER A 706 -18.52 -30.37 34.20
N ASP A 707 -18.73 -30.47 35.52
CA ASP A 707 -19.86 -31.24 36.07
C ASP A 707 -21.25 -30.66 35.76
N ASN A 708 -21.31 -29.36 35.44
CA ASN A 708 -22.54 -28.66 35.05
C ASN A 708 -22.81 -28.67 33.56
N GLN A 709 -21.97 -29.28 32.74
CA GLN A 709 -22.11 -29.38 31.31
C GLN A 709 -22.75 -30.70 30.86
N GLU A 710 -23.08 -30.75 29.58
CA GLU A 710 -23.60 -31.93 28.90
C GLU A 710 -22.66 -32.36 27.77
N VAL A 711 -22.62 -33.66 27.52
CA VAL A 711 -21.91 -34.23 26.40
C VAL A 711 -22.84 -34.35 25.20
N LEU A 712 -22.56 -33.60 24.17
CA LEU A 712 -23.23 -33.71 22.88
C LEU A 712 -22.47 -34.73 22.02
N VAL A 713 -23.21 -35.72 21.49
CA VAL A 713 -22.68 -36.67 20.52
C VAL A 713 -23.53 -36.64 19.25
N ILE A 714 -22.84 -36.66 18.09
CA ILE A 714 -23.48 -36.65 16.77
C ILE A 714 -22.96 -37.87 15.99
N THR A 715 -23.87 -38.51 15.24
CA THR A 715 -23.54 -39.68 14.41
C THR A 715 -23.49 -39.31 12.91
N GLU A 716 -22.82 -40.10 12.10
CA GLU A 716 -22.72 -39.91 10.65
C GLU A 716 -24.06 -39.80 9.92
N ASN A 717 -25.09 -40.49 10.40
CA ASN A 717 -26.44 -40.46 9.80
C ASN A 717 -27.32 -39.32 10.36
N GLY A 718 -26.76 -38.30 11.02
CA GLY A 718 -27.45 -37.09 11.46
C GLY A 718 -28.33 -37.28 12.73
N TYR A 719 -28.04 -38.30 13.55
CA TYR A 719 -28.64 -38.46 14.87
C TYR A 719 -27.74 -37.86 15.93
N GLY A 720 -28.32 -37.38 17.02
CA GLY A 720 -27.53 -36.84 18.14
C GLY A 720 -28.31 -36.79 19.42
N LYS A 721 -27.64 -36.51 20.49
CA LYS A 721 -28.23 -36.37 21.83
C LYS A 721 -27.30 -35.61 22.76
N ARG A 722 -27.87 -35.05 23.83
CA ARG A 722 -27.17 -34.54 25.00
C ARG A 722 -27.23 -35.55 26.13
N THR A 723 -26.17 -35.64 26.92
CA THR A 723 -26.12 -36.51 28.12
C THR A 723 -25.39 -35.78 29.23
N ALA A 724 -25.96 -35.70 30.40
CA ALA A 724 -25.39 -35.02 31.56
C ALA A 724 -23.95 -35.51 31.89
N ALA A 725 -23.03 -34.61 32.20
CA ALA A 725 -21.65 -34.92 32.56
C ALA A 725 -21.56 -35.91 33.73
N SER A 726 -22.52 -35.90 34.67
CA SER A 726 -22.63 -36.81 35.82
C SER A 726 -22.74 -38.29 35.45
N GLU A 727 -23.23 -38.63 34.24
CA GLU A 727 -23.24 -40.00 33.74
C GLU A 727 -21.86 -40.52 33.29
N TYR A 728 -20.87 -39.68 33.23
CA TYR A 728 -19.49 -39.99 32.78
C TYR A 728 -18.56 -39.94 34.01
N PRO A 729 -18.33 -41.07 34.68
CA PRO A 729 -17.45 -41.09 35.87
C PRO A 729 -15.99 -40.79 35.50
N VAL A 730 -15.33 -39.97 36.28
CA VAL A 730 -13.90 -39.70 36.15
C VAL A 730 -13.12 -40.99 36.46
N LYS A 731 -12.27 -41.43 35.54
CA LYS A 731 -11.43 -42.64 35.64
C LYS A 731 -9.99 -42.36 35.31
N GLY A 732 -9.10 -43.32 35.51
CA GLY A 732 -7.71 -43.20 35.05
C GLY A 732 -7.62 -43.22 33.52
N ARG A 733 -6.65 -42.43 32.98
CA ARG A 733 -6.36 -42.41 31.56
C ARG A 733 -5.90 -43.82 31.05
N GLY A 734 -6.05 -44.10 29.77
CA GLY A 734 -5.61 -45.33 29.13
C GLY A 734 -6.54 -46.54 29.36
N GLY A 735 -7.76 -46.29 29.89
CA GLY A 735 -8.82 -47.30 30.02
C GLY A 735 -9.50 -47.63 28.69
N LYS A 736 -10.33 -48.70 28.64
CA LYS A 736 -11.10 -49.14 27.47
C LYS A 736 -12.33 -48.26 27.19
N GLY A 737 -12.62 -47.25 28.05
CA GLY A 737 -13.79 -46.43 27.94
C GLY A 737 -15.11 -47.10 28.38
N ILE A 738 -16.19 -46.29 28.43
CA ILE A 738 -17.57 -46.72 28.68
C ILE A 738 -18.43 -46.38 27.49
N LYS A 739 -19.55 -47.02 27.30
CA LYS A 739 -20.49 -46.79 26.18
C LYS A 739 -21.11 -45.39 26.31
N THR A 740 -20.98 -44.53 25.27
CA THR A 740 -21.53 -43.20 25.20
C THR A 740 -22.70 -43.10 24.21
N ALA A 741 -22.74 -43.96 23.19
CA ALA A 741 -23.87 -44.07 22.28
C ALA A 741 -24.13 -45.53 21.93
N ASN A 742 -25.38 -45.88 21.65
CA ASN A 742 -25.71 -47.17 21.10
C ASN A 742 -25.69 -47.10 19.57
N ILE A 743 -24.63 -47.55 18.97
CA ILE A 743 -24.42 -47.56 17.49
C ILE A 743 -25.21 -48.68 16.84
N THR A 744 -25.98 -48.35 15.81
CA THR A 744 -26.76 -49.28 14.98
C THR A 744 -26.67 -48.83 13.52
N GLU A 745 -27.12 -49.63 12.57
CA GLU A 745 -27.18 -49.24 11.14
C GLU A 745 -28.04 -48.00 10.91
N LYS A 746 -29.05 -47.75 11.75
CA LYS A 746 -29.97 -46.61 11.64
C LYS A 746 -29.29 -45.29 11.93
N ASN A 747 -28.51 -45.18 13.02
CA ASN A 747 -27.85 -43.92 13.41
C ASN A 747 -26.43 -43.82 12.92
N GLY A 748 -25.79 -44.90 12.52
CA GLY A 748 -24.40 -44.90 12.10
C GLY A 748 -23.39 -44.68 13.24
N PRO A 749 -22.08 -44.77 13.00
CA PRO A 749 -21.05 -44.52 13.99
C PRO A 749 -20.97 -43.05 14.41
N LEU A 750 -20.20 -42.70 15.42
CA LEU A 750 -20.01 -41.32 15.87
C LEU A 750 -19.20 -40.53 14.86
N ALA A 751 -19.70 -39.38 14.47
CA ALA A 751 -19.00 -38.36 13.68
C ALA A 751 -18.27 -37.36 14.58
N GLY A 752 -18.79 -37.08 15.77
CA GLY A 752 -18.17 -36.13 16.68
C GLY A 752 -18.71 -36.20 18.12
N LEU A 753 -17.91 -35.67 19.05
CA LEU A 753 -18.23 -35.48 20.45
C LEU A 753 -17.69 -34.14 20.93
N THR A 754 -18.53 -33.34 21.61
CA THR A 754 -18.17 -32.08 22.28
C THR A 754 -18.94 -31.91 23.58
N THR A 755 -18.64 -30.90 24.34
CA THR A 755 -19.35 -30.49 25.56
C THR A 755 -20.13 -29.20 25.25
N VAL A 756 -21.30 -29.04 25.86
CA VAL A 756 -22.20 -27.91 25.71
C VAL A 756 -22.78 -27.53 27.10
N ASP A 757 -23.16 -26.28 27.26
CA ASP A 757 -23.80 -25.79 28.50
C ASP A 757 -25.28 -25.39 28.32
N GLY A 758 -25.83 -25.47 27.13
CA GLY A 758 -27.22 -25.13 26.81
C GLY A 758 -27.41 -23.77 26.16
N SER A 759 -26.43 -22.90 26.21
CA SER A 759 -26.53 -21.54 25.66
C SER A 759 -26.10 -21.44 24.20
N GLU A 760 -25.35 -22.41 23.69
CA GLU A 760 -24.74 -22.34 22.37
C GLU A 760 -25.68 -22.78 21.24
N ASP A 761 -25.36 -22.36 20.02
CA ASP A 761 -25.85 -22.92 18.79
C ASP A 761 -24.85 -23.94 18.20
N ILE A 762 -25.42 -24.94 17.53
CA ILE A 762 -24.65 -26.02 16.90
C ILE A 762 -24.70 -25.86 15.38
N LEU A 763 -23.56 -25.95 14.76
CA LEU A 763 -23.42 -26.08 13.31
C LEU A 763 -23.08 -27.54 12.97
N LEU A 764 -23.91 -28.21 12.17
CA LEU A 764 -23.60 -29.51 11.59
C LEU A 764 -23.25 -29.38 10.13
N ILE A 765 -22.20 -30.09 9.69
CA ILE A 765 -21.71 -30.00 8.33
C ILE A 765 -21.64 -31.39 7.72
N THR A 766 -22.16 -31.53 6.51
CA THR A 766 -22.15 -32.75 5.72
C THR A 766 -20.97 -32.78 4.73
N ASP A 767 -20.61 -33.97 4.24
CA ASP A 767 -19.62 -34.21 3.18
C ASP A 767 -19.96 -33.48 1.87
N LYS A 768 -21.22 -33.12 1.62
CA LYS A 768 -21.68 -32.32 0.47
C LYS A 768 -21.70 -30.81 0.73
N GLY A 769 -21.13 -30.34 1.86
CA GLY A 769 -21.04 -28.92 2.22
C GLY A 769 -22.33 -28.27 2.71
N VAL A 770 -23.37 -29.06 3.00
CA VAL A 770 -24.62 -28.56 3.60
C VAL A 770 -24.42 -28.30 5.07
N ILE A 771 -24.74 -27.08 5.53
CA ILE A 771 -24.64 -26.65 6.93
C ILE A 771 -26.03 -26.40 7.49
N ILE A 772 -26.28 -26.88 8.70
CA ILE A 772 -27.48 -26.55 9.48
C ILE A 772 -27.05 -25.96 10.82
N ARG A 773 -27.70 -24.88 11.24
CA ARG A 773 -27.55 -24.24 12.54
C ARG A 773 -28.84 -24.42 13.35
N PHE A 774 -28.73 -24.82 14.58
CA PHE A 774 -29.83 -24.90 15.54
C PHE A 774 -29.33 -24.72 16.96
N ASN A 775 -30.22 -24.26 17.82
CA ASN A 775 -29.89 -24.09 19.24
C ASN A 775 -29.75 -25.46 19.93
N VAL A 776 -28.74 -25.60 20.77
CA VAL A 776 -28.38 -26.85 21.46
C VAL A 776 -29.56 -27.37 22.34
N ASP A 777 -30.35 -26.48 22.93
CA ASP A 777 -31.50 -26.84 23.76
C ASP A 777 -32.61 -27.60 22.97
N SER A 778 -32.66 -27.48 21.67
CA SER A 778 -33.55 -28.26 20.82
C SER A 778 -33.16 -29.74 20.75
N VAL A 779 -31.96 -30.13 21.21
CA VAL A 779 -31.51 -31.52 21.22
C VAL A 779 -31.93 -32.19 22.51
N SER A 780 -32.58 -33.34 22.40
CA SER A 780 -33.11 -34.08 23.56
C SER A 780 -31.99 -34.59 24.46
N GLN A 781 -32.12 -34.34 25.78
CA GLN A 781 -31.25 -34.93 26.80
C GLN A 781 -31.66 -36.39 27.06
N THR A 782 -30.76 -37.32 26.93
CA THR A 782 -30.99 -38.76 27.13
C THR A 782 -29.79 -39.47 27.73
N GLY A 783 -30.02 -40.66 28.33
CA GLY A 783 -28.93 -41.45 28.91
C GLY A 783 -27.85 -41.93 27.90
N ARG A 784 -26.67 -42.27 28.41
CA ARG A 784 -25.49 -42.62 27.61
C ARG A 784 -25.73 -43.72 26.54
N ALA A 785 -26.44 -44.80 26.88
CA ALA A 785 -26.60 -45.97 26.03
C ALA A 785 -27.78 -45.88 25.05
N THR A 786 -28.27 -44.71 24.75
CA THR A 786 -29.41 -44.49 23.85
C THR A 786 -28.94 -44.20 22.41
N LEU A 787 -29.89 -44.32 21.45
CA LEU A 787 -29.65 -44.06 20.02
C LEU A 787 -29.55 -42.56 19.66
N GLY A 788 -30.15 -41.70 20.49
CA GLY A 788 -30.36 -40.28 20.17
C GLY A 788 -31.58 -40.01 19.29
N VAL A 789 -31.75 -38.76 18.92
CA VAL A 789 -32.83 -38.26 18.07
C VAL A 789 -32.28 -37.76 16.73
N ARG A 790 -33.15 -37.72 15.71
CA ARG A 790 -32.71 -37.18 14.40
C ARG A 790 -32.59 -35.66 14.51
N LEU A 791 -31.43 -35.14 14.24
CA LEU A 791 -31.10 -33.70 14.23
C LEU A 791 -31.16 -33.12 12.82
N MET A 792 -30.75 -33.91 11.84
CA MET A 792 -30.72 -33.51 10.43
C MET A 792 -31.34 -34.59 9.55
N LYS A 793 -32.12 -34.17 8.53
CA LYS A 793 -32.61 -35.09 7.51
C LYS A 793 -31.51 -35.26 6.45
N MET A 794 -30.93 -36.44 6.38
CA MET A 794 -29.91 -36.79 5.41
C MET A 794 -30.47 -37.15 4.06
N GLU A 795 -29.81 -36.74 2.98
CA GLU A 795 -30.03 -37.26 1.63
C GLU A 795 -29.27 -38.62 1.46
N GLU A 796 -29.65 -39.39 0.46
CA GLU A 796 -28.99 -40.65 0.13
C GLU A 796 -27.50 -40.42 -0.12
N ASP A 797 -26.64 -41.25 0.43
CA ASP A 797 -25.18 -41.16 0.36
C ASP A 797 -24.55 -39.85 0.90
N THR A 798 -25.20 -39.25 1.92
CA THR A 798 -24.66 -38.08 2.59
C THR A 798 -24.36 -38.40 4.07
N LYS A 799 -23.25 -37.90 4.61
CA LYS A 799 -22.83 -38.14 5.99
C LYS A 799 -22.48 -36.81 6.70
N VAL A 800 -22.77 -36.75 7.99
CA VAL A 800 -22.24 -35.68 8.82
C VAL A 800 -20.74 -35.92 9.03
N VAL A 801 -19.93 -34.92 8.73
CA VAL A 801 -18.48 -35.02 8.81
C VAL A 801 -17.91 -34.30 10.01
N THR A 802 -18.51 -33.15 10.38
CA THR A 802 -18.03 -32.34 11.51
C THR A 802 -19.15 -31.53 12.15
N MET A 803 -18.90 -31.05 13.35
CA MET A 803 -19.75 -30.11 14.07
C MET A 803 -18.92 -29.02 14.73
N ALA A 804 -19.55 -27.85 14.97
CA ALA A 804 -18.95 -26.76 15.74
C ALA A 804 -19.99 -26.11 16.63
N THR A 805 -19.56 -25.59 17.78
CA THR A 805 -20.34 -24.72 18.68
C THR A 805 -20.10 -23.27 18.32
N VAL A 806 -21.15 -22.45 18.32
CA VAL A 806 -21.09 -21.00 18.12
C VAL A 806 -21.99 -20.31 19.14
N GLU A 807 -21.67 -19.08 19.49
CA GLU A 807 -22.53 -18.31 20.39
C GLU A 807 -23.90 -18.03 19.74
N PRO A 808 -24.98 -17.98 20.54
CA PRO A 808 -26.32 -17.66 20.01
C PRO A 808 -26.36 -16.24 19.43
N GLU A 809 -27.25 -15.99 18.47
CA GLU A 809 -27.59 -14.64 18.05
C GLU A 809 -28.39 -13.97 19.17
N GLU A 810 -28.02 -12.75 19.57
CA GLU A 810 -28.88 -11.90 20.39
C GLU A 810 -30.07 -11.49 19.50
N ASP A 811 -31.30 -11.86 19.91
CA ASP A 811 -32.54 -11.39 19.27
C ASP A 811 -32.60 -9.86 19.47
N GLU A 812 -32.30 -9.07 18.44
CA GLU A 812 -32.75 -7.68 18.40
C GLU A 812 -34.27 -7.71 18.40
N ASP A 813 -34.88 -7.24 19.51
CA ASP A 813 -36.33 -7.02 19.67
C ASP A 813 -36.86 -6.21 18.46
N VAL A 814 -37.40 -6.92 17.49
CA VAL A 814 -38.23 -6.33 16.43
C VAL A 814 -39.57 -6.05 17.09
N SER A 815 -39.74 -4.81 17.57
CA SER A 815 -41.02 -4.28 17.98
C SER A 815 -42.09 -4.60 16.93
N GLU A 816 -43.10 -5.38 17.34
CA GLU A 816 -44.39 -5.55 16.65
C GLU A 816 -44.99 -4.15 16.42
N ASP A 817 -44.98 -3.66 15.18
CA ASP A 817 -45.97 -2.72 14.70
C ASP A 817 -46.11 -2.87 13.17
N GLN A 818 -47.24 -3.46 12.83
CA GLN A 818 -48.09 -3.33 11.64
C GLN A 818 -48.54 -4.68 11.06
N ALA A 819 -49.48 -5.26 11.76
CA ALA A 819 -50.55 -6.06 11.12
C ALA A 819 -51.68 -5.11 10.75
N ASN A 820 -51.97 -4.98 9.49
CA ASN A 820 -53.31 -4.90 8.84
C ASN A 820 -53.23 -4.11 7.54
N THR A 821 -53.49 -4.74 6.43
CA THR A 821 -54.68 -4.56 5.58
C THR A 821 -54.53 -5.39 4.31
N GLU A 822 -55.44 -6.38 4.24
CA GLU A 822 -56.41 -6.70 3.13
C GLU A 822 -55.89 -6.86 1.69
N SER A 823 -55.85 -8.09 1.27
CA SER A 823 -56.73 -8.79 0.27
C SER A 823 -57.04 -8.10 -1.07
N SER A 824 -56.95 -8.99 -2.10
CA SER A 824 -57.62 -8.99 -3.42
C SER A 824 -57.01 -8.12 -4.50
N GLU A 825 -56.66 -8.62 -5.62
CA GLU A 825 -57.31 -9.26 -6.76
C GLU A 825 -56.26 -9.45 -7.90
N ASP A 826 -56.27 -10.65 -8.44
CA ASP A 826 -55.81 -10.92 -9.81
C ASP A 826 -56.80 -10.26 -10.80
N PRO A 827 -56.48 -9.73 -11.94
CA PRO A 827 -56.59 -10.55 -13.13
C PRO A 827 -55.66 -10.22 -14.34
N ALA A 828 -55.43 -11.31 -15.08
CA ALA A 828 -55.39 -11.40 -16.54
C ALA A 828 -54.40 -10.65 -17.40
N THR A 829 -53.60 -11.44 -18.11
CA THR A 829 -53.05 -11.21 -19.44
C THR A 829 -54.01 -10.52 -20.44
N PRO A 830 -53.48 -9.75 -21.42
CA PRO A 830 -53.52 -10.21 -22.81
C PRO A 830 -52.26 -9.92 -23.67
N GLU A 831 -51.95 -10.95 -24.46
CA GLU A 831 -51.62 -11.02 -25.87
C GLU A 831 -51.14 -9.78 -26.63
N GLU A 832 -49.99 -10.06 -27.34
CA GLU A 832 -49.52 -9.68 -28.66
C GLU A 832 -50.15 -8.49 -29.40
N THR A 833 -49.30 -7.68 -29.94
CA THR A 833 -49.05 -7.44 -31.41
C THR A 833 -48.25 -6.17 -31.59
N GLU A 834 -47.26 -6.19 -32.30
CA GLU A 834 -46.47 -5.94 -33.50
C GLU A 834 -44.98 -5.71 -33.18
#